data_83c6ae9521f009f9bb431cd3b47af0eb
#
_entry.id   83c6ae9521f009f9bb431cd3b47af0eb
#
_cell.length_a   1.000
_cell.length_b   1.000
_cell.length_c   1.000
_cell.angle_alpha   90.00
_cell.angle_beta   90.00
_cell.angle_gamma   90.00
#
_symmetry.space_group_name_H-M   'P 1'
#
loop_
_entity.id
_entity.type
_entity.pdbx_description
1 polymer ?
#
loop_
_entity_poly.entity_id
_entity_poly.type
_entity_poly.pdbx_seq_one_letter_code
_entity_poly.pdbx_strand_id
1 'polypeptide(L)'
;RRLGTDLYPDVTFPFVTVSTVYPGASPEDVEESITRPIEDAVSSIAGVDRVFSLSRENVSLVFIQFKLSVPIGQAVQNARDKVGIAQGQLPLGSEQPVIAQYDISAQPVLVFSAASGADPVAFRELLNDRVRPRIEQIDGVAAVRIQGGAEPEVLVELFPERLSALGLTPGAVFQRIQAEHLDLPGGRYPAGSLEVGVRVKGEFQSVDEIRAMPVATGPDGSLVRLGDVALVRAGPKEVRTIVRTNGVESVSLEVVKQAGANTAVVANAVKKLLPELEAQHRFQAQILIDQAVTIEANAHEVWIAIFFGGAMAILIILVFLLDGRGTFISSLALPTSVIGTLFAMYAMGFSLNQLTLLGLSLAIGLLIDDAVVVRESITRRLEAGQDPATAASEGTREIALAVMATTFTLVAVFVPVAFMSGIVGQFFREFGLTISVAVLISLFIAFTLDPMLSARLAKARRPGEAHEASGPVATRIRAFFDANDRIYARTLDWVLRHKVLTAAAATLLFVGSLGVAGALGSEFLPNEDRNQLVVNLEYPPGTSLPTSSARSGALEKAVRELPGVAAVYAVIGPSEDVRLARWRVNLVDKNARAESDEAYKEKIRAILAKDRLLLTSAVSDPPTLEGLGDWPPILMRVVGRDFDVLRKEAARMIEV
;
A
#
# COMPACT_ATOMS: atom_id res chain seq x y z
N ARG A 1 -2.07 19.35 11.44
CA ARG A 1 -0.82 18.69 11.95
C ARG A 1 -1.09 17.41 12.75
N ARG A 2 -2.38 17.05 13.03
CA ARG A 2 -2.75 15.85 13.80
C ARG A 2 -3.46 14.77 12.96
N LEU A 3 -3.88 15.07 11.73
CA LEU A 3 -4.42 14.07 10.80
C LEU A 3 -3.24 13.25 10.24
N GLY A 4 -3.35 11.92 10.30
CA GLY A 4 -2.43 11.00 9.62
C GLY A 4 -2.49 11.22 8.11
N THR A 5 -1.36 11.05 7.42
CA THR A 5 -1.31 11.05 5.96
C THR A 5 -0.85 9.68 5.49
N ASP A 6 -1.66 9.02 4.70
CA ASP A 6 -1.45 7.68 4.18
C ASP A 6 -1.75 7.61 2.68
N LEU A 7 -1.30 6.58 2.00
CA LEU A 7 -1.62 6.41 0.58
C LEU A 7 -3.08 5.97 0.40
N TYR A 8 -3.52 5.03 1.22
CA TYR A 8 -4.87 4.46 1.20
C TYR A 8 -5.54 4.54 2.57
N PRO A 9 -6.89 4.41 2.64
CA PRO A 9 -7.59 4.22 3.90
C PRO A 9 -7.09 2.99 4.64
N ASP A 10 -7.24 2.98 5.96
CA ASP A 10 -6.97 1.79 6.77
C ASP A 10 -8.07 0.74 6.53
N VAL A 11 -7.78 -0.20 5.64
CA VAL A 11 -8.70 -1.27 5.23
C VAL A 11 -8.21 -2.59 5.78
N THR A 12 -9.06 -3.24 6.56
CA THR A 12 -8.78 -4.58 7.08
C THR A 12 -9.20 -5.64 6.06
N PHE A 13 -8.23 -6.39 5.57
CA PHE A 13 -8.51 -7.56 4.73
C PHE A 13 -8.83 -8.76 5.60
N PRO A 14 -9.91 -9.49 5.33
CA PRO A 14 -10.30 -10.65 6.11
C PRO A 14 -9.48 -11.90 5.74
N PHE A 15 -8.16 -11.76 5.63
CA PHE A 15 -7.25 -12.83 5.29
C PHE A 15 -6.27 -13.11 6.42
N VAL A 16 -6.15 -14.40 6.76
CA VAL A 16 -5.11 -14.93 7.65
C VAL A 16 -4.25 -15.89 6.84
N THR A 17 -2.93 -15.74 6.91
CA THR A 17 -1.97 -16.61 6.24
C THR A 17 -1.27 -17.46 7.28
N VAL A 18 -1.16 -18.76 6.99
CA VAL A 18 -0.33 -19.70 7.76
C VAL A 18 0.83 -20.11 6.86
N SER A 19 2.05 -19.79 7.24
CA SER A 19 3.28 -20.16 6.54
C SER A 19 4.04 -21.19 7.36
N THR A 20 4.43 -22.29 6.73
CA THR A 20 5.21 -23.35 7.37
C THR A 20 6.36 -23.76 6.47
N VAL A 21 7.60 -23.71 6.99
CA VAL A 21 8.79 -24.14 6.27
C VAL A 21 9.07 -25.60 6.58
N TYR A 22 9.34 -26.40 5.55
CA TYR A 22 9.75 -27.81 5.66
C TYR A 22 10.97 -28.03 4.77
N PRO A 23 12.18 -27.83 5.31
CA PRO A 23 13.41 -27.85 4.52
C PRO A 23 13.65 -29.19 3.84
N GLY A 24 14.03 -29.16 2.56
CA GLY A 24 14.35 -30.34 1.75
C GLY A 24 13.15 -31.10 1.19
N ALA A 25 11.93 -30.65 1.47
CA ALA A 25 10.70 -31.32 0.99
C ALA A 25 10.31 -30.88 -0.43
N SER A 26 9.87 -31.83 -1.24
CA SER A 26 9.26 -31.56 -2.56
C SER A 26 7.89 -30.86 -2.40
N PRO A 27 7.37 -30.21 -3.43
CA PRO A 27 6.03 -29.62 -3.38
C PRO A 27 4.93 -30.64 -3.01
N GLU A 28 5.04 -31.87 -3.47
CA GLU A 28 4.12 -32.96 -3.17
C GLU A 28 4.20 -33.36 -1.69
N ASP A 29 5.42 -33.49 -1.14
CA ASP A 29 5.63 -33.81 0.28
C ASP A 29 5.10 -32.69 1.17
N VAL A 30 5.32 -31.42 0.77
CA VAL A 30 4.79 -30.24 1.47
C VAL A 30 3.26 -30.25 1.44
N GLU A 31 2.64 -30.58 0.28
CA GLU A 31 1.19 -30.66 0.17
C GLU A 31 0.62 -31.72 1.10
N GLU A 32 1.15 -32.95 1.06
CA GLU A 32 0.58 -34.07 1.80
C GLU A 32 0.83 -33.98 3.29
N SER A 33 2.06 -33.58 3.69
CA SER A 33 2.49 -33.66 5.07
C SER A 33 2.26 -32.37 5.88
N ILE A 34 2.16 -31.21 5.22
CA ILE A 34 2.03 -29.91 5.89
C ILE A 34 0.71 -29.22 5.50
N THR A 35 0.47 -29.05 4.20
CA THR A 35 -0.63 -28.22 3.70
C THR A 35 -1.98 -28.83 4.05
N ARG A 36 -2.21 -30.10 3.75
CA ARG A 36 -3.49 -30.79 4.02
C ARG A 36 -3.85 -30.81 5.51
N PRO A 37 -2.96 -31.22 6.44
CA PRO A 37 -3.26 -31.17 7.87
C PRO A 37 -3.67 -29.78 8.36
N ILE A 38 -3.05 -28.71 7.83
CA ILE A 38 -3.39 -27.33 8.19
C ILE A 38 -4.73 -26.93 7.56
N GLU A 39 -4.99 -27.24 6.28
CA GLU A 39 -6.27 -26.98 5.61
C GLU A 39 -7.43 -27.64 6.33
N ASP A 40 -7.29 -28.92 6.69
CA ASP A 40 -8.32 -29.69 7.41
C ASP A 40 -8.63 -29.05 8.77
N ALA A 41 -7.59 -28.62 9.49
CA ALA A 41 -7.76 -27.97 10.79
C ALA A 41 -8.48 -26.61 10.68
N VAL A 42 -8.10 -25.77 9.71
CA VAL A 42 -8.62 -24.41 9.58
C VAL A 42 -9.97 -24.34 8.87
N SER A 43 -10.30 -25.31 8.00
CA SER A 43 -11.59 -25.35 7.28
C SER A 43 -12.79 -25.46 8.22
N SER A 44 -12.60 -25.97 9.44
CA SER A 44 -13.63 -26.10 10.46
C SER A 44 -13.91 -24.81 11.25
N ILE A 45 -13.17 -23.71 11.00
CA ILE A 45 -13.31 -22.46 11.75
C ILE A 45 -14.60 -21.74 11.33
N ALA A 46 -15.39 -21.34 12.32
CA ALA A 46 -16.60 -20.58 12.05
C ALA A 46 -16.30 -19.23 11.41
N GLY A 47 -17.03 -18.91 10.33
CA GLY A 47 -16.85 -17.65 9.61
C GLY A 47 -15.80 -17.69 8.48
N VAL A 48 -15.17 -18.82 8.25
CA VAL A 48 -14.36 -19.02 7.04
C VAL A 48 -15.26 -19.00 5.82
N ASP A 49 -14.86 -18.24 4.81
CA ASP A 49 -15.52 -18.14 3.51
C ASP A 49 -14.83 -19.05 2.49
N ARG A 50 -13.49 -19.02 2.47
CA ARG A 50 -12.68 -19.82 1.56
C ARG A 50 -11.31 -20.11 2.16
N VAL A 51 -10.79 -21.30 1.86
CA VAL A 51 -9.39 -21.68 2.09
C VAL A 51 -8.76 -21.99 0.76
N PHE A 52 -7.57 -21.51 0.52
CA PHE A 52 -6.73 -21.88 -0.62
C PHE A 52 -5.27 -21.91 -0.17
N SER A 53 -4.49 -22.72 -0.82
CA SER A 53 -3.09 -22.96 -0.42
C SER A 53 -2.16 -23.01 -1.62
N LEU A 54 -0.90 -22.83 -1.32
CA LEU A 54 0.19 -22.92 -2.27
C LEU A 54 1.32 -23.73 -1.64
N SER A 55 1.52 -24.96 -2.18
CA SER A 55 2.62 -25.83 -1.80
C SER A 55 3.77 -25.64 -2.78
N ARG A 56 4.93 -25.22 -2.28
CA ARG A 56 6.16 -25.06 -3.04
C ARG A 56 7.26 -25.90 -2.40
N GLU A 57 8.38 -26.04 -3.12
CA GLU A 57 9.59 -26.63 -2.54
C GLU A 57 9.94 -25.91 -1.22
N ASN A 58 10.08 -26.66 -0.13
CA ASN A 58 10.39 -26.21 1.23
C ASN A 58 9.31 -25.40 1.96
N VAL A 59 8.20 -24.98 1.35
CA VAL A 59 7.26 -24.08 2.03
C VAL A 59 5.79 -24.35 1.69
N SER A 60 4.95 -24.34 2.71
CA SER A 60 3.50 -24.33 2.64
C SER A 60 2.96 -22.94 2.98
N LEU A 61 2.06 -22.42 2.16
CA LEU A 61 1.32 -21.19 2.42
C LEU A 61 -0.18 -21.50 2.36
N VAL A 62 -0.87 -21.39 3.48
CA VAL A 62 -2.32 -21.59 3.55
C VAL A 62 -2.99 -20.24 3.83
N PHE A 63 -3.87 -19.82 2.93
CA PHE A 63 -4.60 -18.56 3.01
C PHE A 63 -6.04 -18.85 3.41
N ILE A 64 -6.47 -18.23 4.50
CA ILE A 64 -7.80 -18.40 5.08
C ILE A 64 -8.55 -17.07 4.88
N GLN A 65 -9.54 -17.07 4.00
CA GLN A 65 -10.43 -15.94 3.80
C GLN A 65 -11.61 -16.06 4.74
N PHE A 66 -11.83 -15.06 5.59
CA PHE A 66 -12.98 -14.98 6.47
C PHE A 66 -14.07 -14.07 5.87
N LYS A 67 -15.29 -14.25 6.32
CA LYS A 67 -16.36 -13.29 6.04
C LYS A 67 -16.04 -11.95 6.69
N LEU A 68 -16.35 -10.85 6.02
CA LEU A 68 -16.10 -9.49 6.54
C LEU A 68 -16.77 -9.18 7.88
N SER A 69 -17.78 -9.96 8.26
CA SER A 69 -18.46 -9.84 9.57
C SER A 69 -17.62 -10.36 10.75
N VAL A 70 -16.52 -11.09 10.48
CA VAL A 70 -15.65 -11.64 11.52
C VAL A 70 -14.54 -10.65 11.82
N PRO A 71 -14.40 -10.19 13.08
CA PRO A 71 -13.27 -9.34 13.46
C PRO A 71 -11.94 -10.07 13.22
N ILE A 72 -11.00 -9.41 12.55
CA ILE A 72 -9.74 -10.05 12.13
C ILE A 72 -8.92 -10.57 13.31
N GLY A 73 -8.92 -9.87 14.44
CA GLY A 73 -8.23 -10.34 15.65
C GLY A 73 -8.78 -11.68 16.16
N GLN A 74 -10.11 -11.88 16.09
CA GLN A 74 -10.75 -13.15 16.45
C GLN A 74 -10.42 -14.23 15.39
N ALA A 75 -10.41 -13.87 14.11
CA ALA A 75 -10.02 -14.78 13.03
C ALA A 75 -8.60 -15.33 13.22
N VAL A 76 -7.63 -14.44 13.54
CA VAL A 76 -6.23 -14.82 13.82
C VAL A 76 -6.16 -15.74 15.05
N GLN A 77 -6.89 -15.42 16.12
CA GLN A 77 -6.89 -16.26 17.32
C GLN A 77 -7.47 -17.64 17.04
N ASN A 78 -8.61 -17.72 16.36
CA ASN A 78 -9.22 -18.99 15.98
C ASN A 78 -8.30 -19.83 15.06
N ALA A 79 -7.62 -19.17 14.10
CA ALA A 79 -6.64 -19.84 13.25
C ALA A 79 -5.46 -20.38 14.07
N ARG A 80 -4.93 -19.57 15.01
CA ARG A 80 -3.83 -19.99 15.91
C ARG A 80 -4.20 -21.21 16.74
N ASP A 81 -5.38 -21.23 17.33
CA ASP A 81 -5.85 -22.33 18.16
C ASP A 81 -5.97 -23.62 17.35
N LYS A 82 -6.50 -23.55 16.12
CA LYS A 82 -6.65 -24.72 15.24
C LYS A 82 -5.33 -25.22 14.68
N VAL A 83 -4.46 -24.31 14.23
CA VAL A 83 -3.12 -24.67 13.73
C VAL A 83 -2.27 -25.26 14.87
N GLY A 84 -2.39 -24.73 16.10
CA GLY A 84 -1.71 -25.29 17.28
C GLY A 84 -2.07 -26.75 17.55
N ILE A 85 -3.32 -27.15 17.30
CA ILE A 85 -3.74 -28.55 17.40
C ILE A 85 -3.11 -29.39 16.27
N ALA A 86 -3.12 -28.86 15.03
CA ALA A 86 -2.55 -29.54 13.86
C ALA A 86 -1.02 -29.70 13.95
N GLN A 87 -0.34 -28.80 14.67
CA GLN A 87 1.13 -28.82 14.83
C GLN A 87 1.66 -30.17 15.34
N GLY A 88 0.92 -30.86 16.21
CA GLY A 88 1.27 -32.19 16.71
C GLY A 88 1.24 -33.31 15.64
N GLN A 89 0.65 -33.05 14.48
CA GLN A 89 0.56 -33.98 13.36
C GLN A 89 1.59 -33.68 12.26
N LEU A 90 2.29 -32.54 12.36
CA LEU A 90 3.29 -32.17 11.36
C LEU A 90 4.58 -33.00 11.53
N PRO A 91 5.32 -33.25 10.43
CA PRO A 91 6.54 -34.04 10.47
C PRO A 91 7.63 -33.40 11.34
N LEU A 92 8.45 -34.27 11.97
CA LEU A 92 9.66 -33.82 12.63
C LEU A 92 10.62 -33.21 11.59
N GLY A 93 11.05 -31.98 11.82
CA GLY A 93 11.90 -31.21 10.91
C GLY A 93 11.16 -30.08 10.18
N SER A 94 9.85 -30.00 10.27
CA SER A 94 9.13 -28.79 9.88
C SER A 94 9.30 -27.70 10.93
N GLU A 95 9.42 -26.46 10.49
CA GLU A 95 9.43 -25.31 11.38
C GLU A 95 8.03 -25.05 11.96
N GLN A 96 7.97 -24.28 13.04
CA GLN A 96 6.67 -23.89 13.62
C GLN A 96 5.87 -23.04 12.64
N PRO A 97 4.55 -23.34 12.43
CA PRO A 97 3.69 -22.52 11.60
C PRO A 97 3.63 -21.08 12.07
N VAL A 98 3.91 -20.15 11.18
CA VAL A 98 3.79 -18.70 11.41
C VAL A 98 2.44 -18.25 10.93
N ILE A 99 1.63 -17.69 11.83
CA ILE A 99 0.28 -17.21 11.53
C ILE A 99 0.29 -15.70 11.56
N ALA A 100 -0.05 -15.10 10.43
CA ALA A 100 -0.09 -13.65 10.24
C ALA A 100 -1.40 -13.21 9.60
N GLN A 101 -1.92 -12.07 10.01
CA GLN A 101 -2.96 -11.39 9.24
C GLN A 101 -2.32 -10.69 8.04
N TYR A 102 -3.07 -10.59 6.95
CA TYR A 102 -2.69 -9.71 5.86
C TYR A 102 -3.00 -8.25 6.27
N ASP A 103 -1.97 -7.45 6.39
CA ASP A 103 -2.05 -6.06 6.80
C ASP A 103 -1.38 -5.16 5.75
N ILE A 104 -2.15 -4.29 5.11
CA ILE A 104 -1.62 -3.30 4.16
C ILE A 104 -0.64 -2.35 4.86
N SER A 105 -0.88 -2.05 6.14
CA SER A 105 0.01 -1.16 6.90
C SER A 105 1.39 -1.78 7.16
N ALA A 106 1.53 -3.10 7.01
CA ALA A 106 2.80 -3.81 7.09
C ALA A 106 3.67 -3.71 5.82
N GLN A 107 3.20 -2.98 4.80
CA GLN A 107 4.00 -2.67 3.61
C GLN A 107 5.13 -1.70 3.96
N PRO A 108 6.31 -1.85 3.32
CA PRO A 108 7.40 -0.94 3.58
C PRO A 108 7.07 0.47 3.08
N VAL A 109 7.21 1.46 3.95
CA VAL A 109 6.98 2.88 3.63
C VAL A 109 8.18 3.49 2.90
N LEU A 110 9.36 2.93 3.14
CA LEU A 110 10.62 3.30 2.50
C LEU A 110 11.45 2.04 2.27
N VAL A 111 11.99 1.89 1.08
CA VAL A 111 12.98 0.85 0.75
C VAL A 111 14.21 1.53 0.21
N PHE A 112 15.35 1.22 0.77
CA PHE A 112 16.62 1.67 0.26
C PHE A 112 17.61 0.53 0.19
N SER A 113 18.50 0.56 -0.80
CA SER A 113 19.65 -0.34 -0.88
C SER A 113 20.86 0.30 -0.23
N ALA A 114 21.66 -0.53 0.41
CA ALA A 114 22.95 -0.17 0.96
C ALA A 114 24.04 -0.99 0.24
N ALA A 115 25.07 -0.34 -0.26
CA ALA A 115 26.21 -0.98 -0.91
C ALA A 115 27.53 -0.52 -0.27
N SER A 116 28.45 -1.45 -0.11
CA SER A 116 29.79 -1.20 0.42
C SER A 116 30.80 -2.11 -0.29
N GLY A 117 32.07 -1.69 -0.35
CA GLY A 117 33.17 -2.54 -0.78
C GLY A 117 33.72 -3.49 0.29
N ALA A 118 33.04 -3.61 1.45
CA ALA A 118 33.42 -4.49 2.54
C ALA A 118 33.02 -5.95 2.27
N ASP A 119 33.54 -6.87 3.08
CA ASP A 119 33.10 -8.27 3.07
C ASP A 119 31.58 -8.38 3.25
N PRO A 120 30.87 -9.16 2.40
CA PRO A 120 29.41 -9.24 2.41
C PRO A 120 28.81 -9.69 3.76
N VAL A 121 29.48 -10.59 4.49
CA VAL A 121 29.04 -11.07 5.81
C VAL A 121 29.16 -9.94 6.83
N ALA A 122 30.36 -9.36 6.95
CA ALA A 122 30.62 -8.27 7.89
C ALA A 122 29.74 -7.05 7.61
N PHE A 123 29.44 -6.77 6.33
CA PHE A 123 28.57 -5.68 5.96
C PHE A 123 27.11 -5.92 6.37
N ARG A 124 26.60 -7.14 6.18
CA ARG A 124 25.25 -7.50 6.63
C ARG A 124 25.12 -7.44 8.15
N GLU A 125 26.13 -7.93 8.89
CA GLU A 125 26.16 -7.82 10.36
C GLU A 125 26.17 -6.35 10.80
N LEU A 126 26.98 -5.50 10.18
CA LEU A 126 26.99 -4.05 10.45
C LEU A 126 25.60 -3.44 10.25
N LEU A 127 24.92 -3.77 9.15
CA LEU A 127 23.57 -3.25 8.90
C LEU A 127 22.58 -3.77 9.95
N ASN A 128 22.66 -5.04 10.32
CA ASN A 128 21.77 -5.65 11.31
C ASN A 128 21.99 -5.10 12.72
N ASP A 129 23.23 -4.93 13.15
CA ASP A 129 23.58 -4.65 14.55
C ASP A 129 23.72 -3.15 14.83
N ARG A 130 23.99 -2.33 13.80
CA ARG A 130 24.27 -0.89 13.97
C ARG A 130 23.26 0.01 13.26
N VAL A 131 22.91 -0.31 12.02
CA VAL A 131 22.03 0.55 11.22
C VAL A 131 20.56 0.30 11.56
N ARG A 132 20.13 -0.97 11.52
CA ARG A 132 18.76 -1.38 11.81
C ARG A 132 18.23 -0.84 13.15
N PRO A 133 18.92 -1.01 14.30
CA PRO A 133 18.40 -0.55 15.58
C PRO A 133 18.26 0.98 15.67
N ARG A 134 19.11 1.73 14.95
CA ARG A 134 19.02 3.19 14.89
C ARG A 134 17.80 3.66 14.13
N ILE A 135 17.40 2.95 13.07
CA ILE A 135 16.19 3.25 12.31
C ILE A 135 14.95 2.82 13.11
N GLU A 136 14.99 1.66 13.78
CA GLU A 136 13.90 1.15 14.61
C GLU A 136 13.61 2.04 15.85
N GLN A 137 14.55 2.88 16.28
CA GLN A 137 14.34 3.87 17.35
C GLN A 137 13.53 5.10 16.90
N ILE A 138 13.30 5.28 15.60
CA ILE A 138 12.47 6.37 15.09
C ILE A 138 11.02 6.10 15.47
N ASP A 139 10.37 7.08 16.07
CA ASP A 139 8.95 6.99 16.44
C ASP A 139 8.08 6.69 15.21
N GLY A 140 7.21 5.68 15.34
CA GLY A 140 6.35 5.21 14.25
C GLY A 140 6.97 4.13 13.37
N VAL A 141 8.24 3.73 13.54
CA VAL A 141 8.81 2.55 12.88
C VAL A 141 8.42 1.29 13.68
N ALA A 142 7.88 0.28 12.99
CA ALA A 142 7.54 -1.01 13.58
C ALA A 142 8.71 -1.99 13.49
N ALA A 143 9.34 -2.05 12.32
CA ALA A 143 10.46 -2.97 12.04
C ALA A 143 11.25 -2.51 10.82
N VAL A 144 12.49 -2.98 10.73
CA VAL A 144 13.32 -2.88 9.54
C VAL A 144 13.67 -4.29 9.09
N ARG A 145 13.27 -4.67 7.87
CA ARG A 145 13.58 -5.96 7.26
C ARG A 145 14.82 -5.82 6.38
N ILE A 146 15.72 -6.77 6.47
CA ILE A 146 16.95 -6.79 5.67
C ILE A 146 16.86 -7.93 4.65
N GLN A 147 17.05 -7.64 3.37
CA GLN A 147 17.08 -8.63 2.29
C GLN A 147 18.41 -8.57 1.55
N GLY A 148 18.92 -9.73 1.13
CA GLY A 148 20.21 -9.87 0.47
C GLY A 148 21.39 -9.81 1.43
N GLY A 149 22.60 -9.81 0.87
CA GLY A 149 23.84 -10.00 1.62
C GLY A 149 24.00 -11.44 2.12
N ALA A 150 25.10 -11.71 2.82
CA ALA A 150 25.43 -13.03 3.33
C ALA A 150 25.27 -13.08 4.86
N GLU A 151 24.49 -14.04 5.36
CA GLU A 151 24.36 -14.28 6.80
C GLU A 151 25.54 -15.12 7.29
N PRO A 152 26.12 -14.81 8.47
CA PRO A 152 27.16 -15.64 9.03
C PRO A 152 26.62 -17.00 9.47
N GLU A 153 27.36 -18.05 9.16
CA GLU A 153 27.03 -19.41 9.55
C GLU A 153 28.32 -20.19 9.92
N VAL A 154 28.22 -21.13 10.82
CA VAL A 154 29.26 -22.12 11.04
C VAL A 154 28.85 -23.42 10.36
N LEU A 155 29.55 -23.75 9.29
CA LEU A 155 29.28 -24.94 8.49
C LEU A 155 30.08 -26.13 9.07
N VAL A 156 29.38 -27.24 9.32
CA VAL A 156 29.93 -28.49 9.80
C VAL A 156 29.74 -29.55 8.72
N GLU A 157 30.78 -29.77 7.91
CA GLU A 157 30.77 -30.75 6.82
C GLU A 157 31.27 -32.10 7.36
N LEU A 158 30.37 -33.07 7.53
CA LEU A 158 30.68 -34.37 8.10
C LEU A 158 31.43 -35.27 7.08
N PHE A 159 32.41 -36.03 7.54
CA PHE A 159 33.10 -37.05 6.73
C PHE A 159 32.46 -38.44 6.92
N PRO A 160 31.63 -38.93 5.95
CA PRO A 160 30.86 -40.17 6.10
C PRO A 160 31.73 -41.38 6.42
N GLU A 161 32.93 -41.46 5.82
CA GLU A 161 33.85 -42.55 6.00
C GLU A 161 34.38 -42.62 7.45
N ARG A 162 34.72 -41.46 8.04
CA ARG A 162 35.18 -41.37 9.42
C ARG A 162 34.08 -41.65 10.44
N LEU A 163 32.85 -41.18 10.15
CA LEU A 163 31.67 -41.51 10.96
C LEU A 163 31.43 -43.02 10.98
N SER A 164 31.42 -43.65 9.80
CA SER A 164 31.20 -45.10 9.69
C SER A 164 32.29 -45.91 10.43
N ALA A 165 33.54 -45.48 10.35
CA ALA A 165 34.66 -46.15 11.04
C ALA A 165 34.52 -46.11 12.57
N LEU A 166 33.85 -45.09 13.09
CA LEU A 166 33.60 -44.89 14.53
C LEU A 166 32.21 -45.33 14.98
N GLY A 167 31.37 -45.87 14.06
CA GLY A 167 30.00 -46.25 14.35
C GLY A 167 29.08 -45.08 14.69
N LEU A 168 29.43 -43.86 14.26
CA LEU A 168 28.65 -42.65 14.49
C LEU A 168 27.66 -42.38 13.35
N THR A 169 26.51 -41.86 13.70
CA THR A 169 25.51 -41.35 12.72
C THR A 169 25.53 -39.86 12.67
N PRO A 170 25.19 -39.22 11.53
CA PRO A 170 25.03 -37.77 11.45
C PRO A 170 24.08 -37.21 12.52
N GLY A 171 22.95 -37.94 12.80
CA GLY A 171 22.00 -37.54 13.83
C GLY A 171 22.59 -37.53 15.25
N ALA A 172 23.46 -38.46 15.57
CA ALA A 172 24.15 -38.49 16.88
C ALA A 172 25.07 -37.28 17.04
N VAL A 173 25.81 -36.90 15.99
CA VAL A 173 26.65 -35.69 16.00
C VAL A 173 25.81 -34.43 16.17
N PHE A 174 24.70 -34.32 15.44
CA PHE A 174 23.77 -33.19 15.56
C PHE A 174 23.19 -33.04 16.98
N GLN A 175 22.69 -34.14 17.55
CA GLN A 175 22.20 -34.15 18.93
C GLN A 175 23.27 -33.74 19.95
N ARG A 176 24.51 -34.13 19.72
CA ARG A 176 25.62 -33.77 20.61
C ARG A 176 25.94 -32.27 20.51
N ILE A 177 25.96 -31.70 19.30
CA ILE A 177 26.14 -30.26 19.11
C ILE A 177 25.03 -29.49 19.84
N GLN A 178 23.78 -29.91 19.68
CA GLN A 178 22.65 -29.31 20.35
C GLN A 178 22.72 -29.35 21.88
N ALA A 179 23.19 -30.48 22.44
CA ALA A 179 23.29 -30.66 23.87
C ALA A 179 24.43 -29.85 24.51
N GLU A 180 25.51 -29.59 23.77
CA GLU A 180 26.62 -28.78 24.25
C GLU A 180 26.44 -27.28 24.06
N HIS A 181 25.69 -26.86 23.02
CA HIS A 181 25.42 -25.45 22.74
C HIS A 181 24.16 -24.98 23.50
N LEU A 182 24.27 -24.94 24.84
CA LEU A 182 23.15 -24.63 25.70
C LEU A 182 23.58 -23.87 26.95
N ASP A 183 23.04 -22.67 27.13
CA ASP A 183 23.17 -21.92 28.37
C ASP A 183 22.14 -22.41 29.40
N LEU A 184 22.59 -22.85 30.55
CA LEU A 184 21.74 -23.36 31.61
C LEU A 184 21.80 -22.47 32.86
N PRO A 185 20.66 -22.08 33.46
CA PRO A 185 20.66 -21.48 34.78
C PRO A 185 21.13 -22.54 35.81
N GLY A 186 22.29 -22.32 36.41
CA GLY A 186 22.85 -23.21 37.44
C GLY A 186 22.24 -23.03 38.83
N GLY A 187 21.17 -22.22 38.95
CA GLY A 187 20.54 -21.92 40.23
C GLY A 187 21.21 -20.80 41.00
N ARG A 188 21.05 -20.80 42.34
CA ARG A 188 21.57 -19.76 43.22
C ARG A 188 22.36 -20.44 44.36
N TYR A 189 23.47 -19.83 44.73
CA TYR A 189 24.29 -20.28 45.82
C TYR A 189 24.35 -19.21 46.92
N PRO A 190 24.00 -19.53 48.17
CA PRO A 190 24.13 -18.60 49.28
C PRO A 190 25.58 -18.43 49.69
N ALA A 191 26.12 -17.23 49.58
CA ALA A 191 27.48 -16.88 49.98
C ALA A 191 27.42 -15.85 51.13
N GLY A 192 27.28 -16.33 52.35
CA GLY A 192 27.12 -15.49 53.54
C GLY A 192 25.80 -14.69 53.51
N SER A 193 25.89 -13.37 53.43
CA SER A 193 24.73 -12.44 53.29
C SER A 193 24.31 -12.18 51.85
N LEU A 194 25.00 -12.78 50.88
CA LEU A 194 24.74 -12.59 49.44
C LEU A 194 24.21 -13.88 48.83
N GLU A 195 23.32 -13.74 47.85
CA GLU A 195 22.87 -14.83 47.00
C GLU A 195 23.53 -14.66 45.62
N VAL A 196 24.37 -15.61 45.23
CA VAL A 196 25.10 -15.57 43.96
C VAL A 196 24.39 -16.45 42.94
N GLY A 197 23.97 -15.85 41.83
CA GLY A 197 23.42 -16.59 40.68
C GLY A 197 24.53 -17.35 39.95
N VAL A 198 24.32 -18.63 39.69
CA VAL A 198 25.22 -19.47 38.89
C VAL A 198 24.62 -19.63 37.49
N ARG A 199 25.44 -19.38 36.46
CA ARG A 199 25.10 -19.63 35.06
C ARG A 199 26.17 -20.51 34.43
N VAL A 200 25.74 -21.61 33.85
CA VAL A 200 26.62 -22.45 33.02
C VAL A 200 26.52 -21.87 31.60
N LYS A 201 27.66 -21.35 31.12
CA LYS A 201 27.77 -20.86 29.74
C LYS A 201 28.26 -22.02 28.87
N GLY A 202 27.34 -22.55 28.04
CA GLY A 202 27.64 -23.61 27.09
C GLY A 202 27.59 -23.13 25.62
N GLU A 203 27.21 -21.87 25.39
CA GLU A 203 27.27 -21.30 24.04
C GLU A 203 28.69 -21.18 23.55
N PHE A 204 28.99 -21.74 22.38
CA PHE A 204 30.31 -21.65 21.76
C PHE A 204 30.63 -20.19 21.40
N GLN A 205 31.87 -19.79 21.74
CA GLN A 205 32.34 -18.43 21.47
C GLN A 205 33.24 -18.36 20.22
N SER A 206 33.67 -19.50 19.71
CA SER A 206 34.56 -19.58 18.55
C SER A 206 34.38 -20.88 17.77
N VAL A 207 34.77 -20.84 16.48
CA VAL A 207 34.81 -22.04 15.63
C VAL A 207 35.75 -23.08 16.16
N ASP A 208 36.83 -22.67 16.83
CA ASP A 208 37.82 -23.60 17.41
C ASP A 208 37.25 -24.36 18.61
N GLU A 209 36.37 -23.74 19.41
CA GLU A 209 35.64 -24.46 20.46
C GLU A 209 34.70 -25.51 19.88
N ILE A 210 33.95 -25.16 18.81
CA ILE A 210 33.09 -26.11 18.10
C ILE A 210 33.93 -27.28 17.54
N ARG A 211 35.08 -26.98 16.93
CA ARG A 211 36.00 -27.99 16.38
C ARG A 211 36.56 -28.92 17.47
N ALA A 212 36.86 -28.38 18.65
CA ALA A 212 37.43 -29.11 19.78
C ALA A 212 36.38 -29.89 20.59
N MET A 213 35.10 -29.70 20.34
CA MET A 213 33.98 -30.33 21.05
C MET A 213 34.05 -31.87 20.95
N PRO A 214 33.95 -32.64 22.07
CA PRO A 214 33.91 -34.09 22.04
C PRO A 214 32.55 -34.60 21.53
N VAL A 215 32.54 -35.42 20.48
CA VAL A 215 31.34 -36.03 19.90
C VAL A 215 31.15 -37.49 20.27
N ALA A 216 32.26 -38.19 20.62
CA ALA A 216 32.21 -39.58 21.04
C ALA A 216 33.47 -39.97 21.85
N THR A 217 33.46 -41.19 22.37
CA THR A 217 34.65 -41.85 22.93
C THR A 217 35.03 -43.01 22.04
N GLY A 218 36.25 -43.03 21.56
CA GLY A 218 36.78 -44.10 20.72
C GLY A 218 36.92 -45.43 21.45
N PRO A 219 37.17 -46.55 20.75
CA PRO A 219 37.33 -47.88 21.33
C PRO A 219 38.52 -47.99 22.32
N ASP A 220 39.50 -47.12 22.18
CA ASP A 220 40.69 -47.00 23.01
C ASP A 220 40.53 -46.04 24.21
N GLY A 221 39.34 -45.50 24.41
CA GLY A 221 39.03 -44.51 25.45
C GLY A 221 39.45 -43.09 25.10
N SER A 222 39.96 -42.82 23.89
CA SER A 222 40.29 -41.49 23.40
C SER A 222 39.03 -40.67 23.11
N LEU A 223 39.07 -39.36 23.36
CA LEU A 223 37.97 -38.47 22.99
C LEU A 223 38.06 -38.15 21.50
N VAL A 224 37.00 -38.51 20.77
CA VAL A 224 36.83 -38.13 19.38
C VAL A 224 36.21 -36.72 19.33
N ARG A 225 36.91 -35.77 18.73
CA ARG A 225 36.48 -34.39 18.59
C ARG A 225 35.71 -34.21 17.29
N LEU A 226 34.85 -33.17 17.23
CA LEU A 226 34.10 -32.84 16.02
C LEU A 226 35.05 -32.61 14.82
N GLY A 227 36.19 -31.94 15.03
CA GLY A 227 37.21 -31.73 13.99
C GLY A 227 37.85 -33.00 13.43
N ASP A 228 37.76 -34.15 14.14
CA ASP A 228 38.27 -35.43 13.65
C ASP A 228 37.33 -36.08 12.64
N VAL A 229 36.02 -35.77 12.73
CA VAL A 229 34.94 -36.37 11.92
C VAL A 229 34.24 -35.35 10.99
N ALA A 230 34.58 -34.06 11.10
CA ALA A 230 34.00 -32.99 10.30
C ALA A 230 35.02 -31.89 9.97
N LEU A 231 34.79 -31.21 8.86
CA LEU A 231 35.41 -29.92 8.59
C LEU A 231 34.49 -28.82 9.16
N VAL A 232 35.01 -28.09 10.17
CA VAL A 232 34.27 -26.97 10.81
C VAL A 232 34.87 -25.65 10.34
N ARG A 233 34.06 -24.81 9.71
CA ARG A 233 34.49 -23.50 9.21
C ARG A 233 33.41 -22.45 9.39
N ALA A 234 33.80 -21.23 9.70
CA ALA A 234 32.90 -20.07 9.55
C ALA A 234 32.83 -19.71 8.07
N GLY A 235 31.63 -19.30 7.63
CA GLY A 235 31.42 -18.88 6.27
C GLY A 235 30.04 -18.24 6.11
N PRO A 236 29.70 -17.83 4.90
CA PRO A 236 28.35 -17.40 4.60
C PRO A 236 27.40 -18.61 4.59
N LYS A 237 26.19 -18.39 5.12
CA LYS A 237 25.05 -19.29 4.90
C LYS A 237 24.80 -19.40 3.38
N GLU A 238 24.21 -20.50 2.94
CA GLU A 238 23.83 -20.67 1.56
C GLU A 238 23.01 -19.47 1.08
N VAL A 239 23.55 -18.72 0.11
CA VAL A 239 22.86 -17.56 -0.44
C VAL A 239 21.79 -18.05 -1.39
N ARG A 240 20.54 -17.79 -1.06
CA ARG A 240 19.37 -18.10 -1.92
C ARG A 240 18.69 -16.85 -2.48
N THR A 241 19.05 -15.69 -1.97
CA THR A 241 18.52 -14.40 -2.43
C THR A 241 19.66 -13.43 -2.70
N ILE A 242 19.73 -12.90 -3.92
CA ILE A 242 20.67 -11.86 -4.32
C ILE A 242 19.89 -10.58 -4.58
N VAL A 243 20.35 -9.48 -4.02
CA VAL A 243 19.83 -8.13 -4.27
C VAL A 243 20.85 -7.35 -5.06
N ARG A 244 20.41 -6.69 -6.13
CA ARG A 244 21.25 -5.79 -6.93
C ARG A 244 20.56 -4.45 -7.15
N THR A 245 21.34 -3.40 -7.10
CA THR A 245 20.92 -2.06 -7.47
C THR A 245 21.84 -1.54 -8.56
N ASN A 246 21.28 -1.23 -9.71
CA ASN A 246 22.03 -0.80 -10.91
C ASN A 246 23.16 -1.77 -11.30
N GLY A 247 22.92 -3.08 -11.12
CA GLY A 247 23.89 -4.13 -11.44
C GLY A 247 24.98 -4.36 -10.38
N VAL A 248 24.97 -3.62 -9.27
CA VAL A 248 25.87 -3.79 -8.13
C VAL A 248 25.17 -4.57 -7.03
N GLU A 249 25.80 -5.62 -6.50
CA GLU A 249 25.27 -6.34 -5.35
C GLU A 249 25.14 -5.40 -4.15
N SER A 250 24.00 -5.47 -3.49
CA SER A 250 23.64 -4.59 -2.39
C SER A 250 22.77 -5.33 -1.37
N VAL A 251 22.56 -4.72 -0.24
CA VAL A 251 21.62 -5.18 0.80
C VAL A 251 20.46 -4.21 0.84
N SER A 252 19.24 -4.70 0.77
CA SER A 252 18.04 -3.89 0.85
C SER A 252 17.53 -3.81 2.30
N LEU A 253 17.15 -2.61 2.72
CA LEU A 253 16.48 -2.36 3.99
C LEU A 253 15.08 -1.83 3.72
N GLU A 254 14.09 -2.57 4.22
CA GLU A 254 12.68 -2.25 4.11
C GLU A 254 12.16 -1.73 5.45
N VAL A 255 11.77 -0.47 5.49
CA VAL A 255 11.24 0.17 6.70
C VAL A 255 9.73 0.00 6.73
N VAL A 256 9.22 -0.67 7.75
CA VAL A 256 7.80 -0.90 8.00
C VAL A 256 7.33 0.03 9.12
N LYS A 257 6.21 0.72 8.92
CA LYS A 257 5.62 1.61 9.93
C LYS A 257 4.74 0.86 10.92
N GLN A 258 4.53 1.45 12.10
CA GLN A 258 3.49 1.01 13.03
C GLN A 258 2.10 1.33 12.46
N ALA A 259 1.11 0.50 12.80
CA ALA A 259 -0.27 0.78 12.44
C ALA A 259 -0.71 2.15 13.00
N GLY A 260 -1.36 2.96 12.16
CA GLY A 260 -1.77 4.32 12.51
C GLY A 260 -0.65 5.38 12.50
N ALA A 261 0.63 5.02 12.31
CA ALA A 261 1.71 6.00 12.17
C ALA A 261 1.64 6.71 10.81
N ASN A 262 2.06 7.96 10.78
CA ASN A 262 2.07 8.79 9.55
C ASN A 262 3.21 8.36 8.61
N THR A 263 2.87 7.86 7.44
CA THR A 263 3.81 7.34 6.44
C THR A 263 4.85 8.38 6.01
N ALA A 264 4.44 9.61 5.70
CA ALA A 264 5.35 10.64 5.25
C ALA A 264 6.32 11.11 6.36
N VAL A 265 5.82 11.18 7.60
CA VAL A 265 6.66 11.57 8.76
C VAL A 265 7.74 10.51 9.01
N VAL A 266 7.37 9.23 9.02
CA VAL A 266 8.30 8.13 9.23
C VAL A 266 9.35 8.07 8.12
N ALA A 267 8.93 8.06 6.85
CA ALA A 267 9.85 8.01 5.72
C ALA A 267 10.82 9.21 5.71
N ASN A 268 10.33 10.43 5.97
CA ASN A 268 11.16 11.63 6.02
C ASN A 268 12.14 11.62 7.21
N ALA A 269 11.74 11.06 8.36
CA ALA A 269 12.65 10.90 9.50
C ALA A 269 13.80 9.95 9.18
N VAL A 270 13.51 8.82 8.51
CA VAL A 270 14.54 7.88 8.05
C VAL A 270 15.46 8.54 7.03
N LYS A 271 14.90 9.22 6.00
CA LYS A 271 15.70 9.94 4.98
C LYS A 271 16.64 10.98 5.61
N LYS A 272 16.22 11.64 6.68
CA LYS A 272 17.05 12.61 7.40
C LYS A 272 18.20 11.94 8.16
N LEU A 273 18.00 10.72 8.68
CA LEU A 273 19.01 9.96 9.40
C LEU A 273 20.03 9.29 8.47
N LEU A 274 19.62 8.91 7.24
CA LEU A 274 20.45 8.15 6.30
C LEU A 274 21.84 8.75 6.05
N PRO A 275 22.02 10.07 5.77
CA PRO A 275 23.34 10.65 5.51
C PRO A 275 24.30 10.52 6.70
N GLU A 276 23.79 10.59 7.95
CA GLU A 276 24.61 10.37 9.16
C GLU A 276 25.10 8.92 9.22
N LEU A 277 24.20 7.94 8.95
CA LEU A 277 24.54 6.53 8.96
C LEU A 277 25.53 6.16 7.84
N GLU A 278 25.37 6.72 6.63
CA GLU A 278 26.29 6.57 5.51
C GLU A 278 27.69 7.06 5.86
N ALA A 279 27.81 8.24 6.43
CA ALA A 279 29.08 8.83 6.83
C ALA A 279 29.74 8.03 7.96
N GLN A 280 28.97 7.59 8.97
CA GLN A 280 29.46 6.85 10.13
C GLN A 280 29.95 5.46 9.76
N HIS A 281 29.23 4.76 8.86
CA HIS A 281 29.47 3.35 8.56
C HIS A 281 30.07 3.10 7.16
N ARG A 282 30.32 4.17 6.39
CA ARG A 282 31.01 4.13 5.08
C ARG A 282 30.33 3.21 4.06
N PHE A 283 29.01 3.34 3.91
CA PHE A 283 28.25 2.71 2.84
C PHE A 283 27.57 3.78 1.97
N GLN A 284 27.03 3.39 0.83
CA GLN A 284 26.21 4.23 -0.02
C GLN A 284 24.78 3.73 0.01
N ALA A 285 23.82 4.60 0.34
CA ALA A 285 22.41 4.30 0.30
C ALA A 285 21.79 4.85 -0.98
N GLN A 286 20.92 4.06 -1.60
CA GLN A 286 20.07 4.51 -2.70
C GLN A 286 18.62 4.21 -2.37
N ILE A 287 17.78 5.25 -2.32
CA ILE A 287 16.34 5.09 -2.09
C ILE A 287 15.72 4.49 -3.36
N LEU A 288 14.97 3.41 -3.17
CA LEU A 288 14.34 2.63 -4.23
C LEU A 288 12.83 2.84 -4.26
N ILE A 289 12.20 2.87 -3.08
CA ILE A 289 10.78 3.11 -2.89
C ILE A 289 10.65 4.17 -1.81
N ASP A 290 9.87 5.21 -2.08
CA ASP A 290 9.53 6.26 -1.13
C ASP A 290 8.05 6.60 -1.27
N GLN A 291 7.22 6.03 -0.41
CA GLN A 291 5.79 6.32 -0.41
C GLN A 291 5.48 7.77 -0.01
N ALA A 292 6.38 8.43 0.75
CA ALA A 292 6.19 9.82 1.14
C ALA A 292 6.14 10.76 -0.06
N VAL A 293 6.96 10.53 -1.09
CA VAL A 293 6.97 11.34 -2.31
C VAL A 293 5.60 11.32 -3.00
N THR A 294 5.02 10.13 -3.15
CA THR A 294 3.68 9.97 -3.77
C THR A 294 2.60 10.64 -2.92
N ILE A 295 2.63 10.43 -1.59
CA ILE A 295 1.65 11.02 -0.67
C ILE A 295 1.75 12.55 -0.66
N GLU A 296 2.96 13.09 -0.61
CA GLU A 296 3.20 14.55 -0.60
C GLU A 296 2.81 15.17 -1.95
N ALA A 297 3.10 14.52 -3.07
CA ALA A 297 2.68 14.97 -4.39
C ALA A 297 1.15 15.00 -4.52
N ASN A 298 0.46 13.92 -4.12
CA ASN A 298 -1.00 13.86 -4.13
C ASN A 298 -1.61 14.93 -3.21
N ALA A 299 -1.07 15.10 -2.01
CA ALA A 299 -1.51 16.15 -1.09
C ALA A 299 -1.31 17.55 -1.69
N HIS A 300 -0.17 17.80 -2.35
CA HIS A 300 0.13 19.07 -3.00
C HIS A 300 -0.83 19.37 -4.16
N GLU A 301 -1.10 18.38 -5.01
CA GLU A 301 -2.08 18.53 -6.11
C GLU A 301 -3.48 18.87 -5.58
N VAL A 302 -3.91 18.23 -4.49
CA VAL A 302 -5.20 18.54 -3.88
C VAL A 302 -5.21 19.95 -3.27
N TRP A 303 -4.12 20.37 -2.60
CA TRP A 303 -4.01 21.75 -2.12
C TRP A 303 -4.10 22.77 -3.26
N ILE A 304 -3.42 22.51 -4.39
CA ILE A 304 -3.55 23.34 -5.59
C ILE A 304 -5.00 23.34 -6.08
N ALA A 305 -5.66 22.18 -6.16
CA ALA A 305 -7.06 22.08 -6.58
C ALA A 305 -8.00 22.86 -5.64
N ILE A 306 -7.78 22.80 -4.32
CA ILE A 306 -8.55 23.55 -3.31
C ILE A 306 -8.36 25.06 -3.53
N PHE A 307 -7.13 25.54 -3.64
CA PHE A 307 -6.86 26.96 -3.80
C PHE A 307 -7.30 27.47 -5.16
N PHE A 308 -7.00 26.74 -6.23
CA PHE A 308 -7.42 27.12 -7.59
C PHE A 308 -8.93 27.05 -7.76
N GLY A 309 -9.56 25.95 -7.33
CA GLY A 309 -11.01 25.76 -7.37
C GLY A 309 -11.73 26.83 -6.52
N GLY A 310 -11.22 27.10 -5.32
CA GLY A 310 -11.72 28.16 -4.45
C GLY A 310 -11.58 29.54 -5.07
N ALA A 311 -10.43 29.87 -5.64
CA ALA A 311 -10.19 31.14 -6.32
C ALA A 311 -11.09 31.33 -7.54
N MET A 312 -11.24 30.28 -8.36
CA MET A 312 -12.15 30.29 -9.52
C MET A 312 -13.60 30.47 -9.11
N ALA A 313 -14.03 29.78 -8.06
CA ALA A 313 -15.39 29.92 -7.55
C ALA A 313 -15.65 31.34 -7.01
N ILE A 314 -14.70 31.92 -6.26
CA ILE A 314 -14.78 33.32 -5.80
C ILE A 314 -14.84 34.28 -7.00
N LEU A 315 -14.04 34.05 -8.05
CA LEU A 315 -14.07 34.83 -9.27
C LEU A 315 -15.44 34.74 -9.97
N ILE A 316 -16.00 33.54 -10.08
CA ILE A 316 -17.33 33.32 -10.68
C ILE A 316 -18.39 34.05 -9.86
N ILE A 317 -18.38 33.91 -8.53
CA ILE A 317 -19.32 34.64 -7.64
C ILE A 317 -19.18 36.15 -7.85
N LEU A 318 -17.98 36.68 -7.94
CA LEU A 318 -17.73 38.10 -8.20
C LEU A 318 -18.28 38.55 -9.52
N VAL A 319 -18.13 37.76 -10.58
CA VAL A 319 -18.65 38.05 -11.92
C VAL A 319 -20.17 38.00 -11.95
N PHE A 320 -20.80 37.05 -11.25
CA PHE A 320 -22.26 36.91 -11.21
C PHE A 320 -22.92 37.97 -10.33
N LEU A 321 -22.42 38.21 -9.12
CA LEU A 321 -23.02 39.15 -8.18
C LEU A 321 -22.62 40.60 -8.44
N LEU A 322 -21.48 40.84 -9.11
CA LEU A 322 -20.87 42.16 -9.32
C LEU A 322 -20.78 42.99 -8.01
N ASP A 323 -20.73 42.32 -6.86
CA ASP A 323 -20.66 42.87 -5.51
C ASP A 323 -19.48 42.30 -4.75
N GLY A 324 -18.41 43.10 -4.55
CA GLY A 324 -17.20 42.66 -3.88
C GLY A 324 -17.42 42.32 -2.41
N ARG A 325 -18.37 42.99 -1.71
CA ARG A 325 -18.66 42.67 -0.30
C ARG A 325 -19.42 41.37 -0.18
N GLY A 326 -20.41 41.17 -1.03
CA GLY A 326 -21.15 39.93 -1.11
C GLY A 326 -20.24 38.77 -1.42
N THR A 327 -19.35 38.91 -2.39
CA THR A 327 -18.36 37.91 -2.74
C THR A 327 -17.44 37.58 -1.57
N PHE A 328 -16.97 38.60 -0.82
CA PHE A 328 -16.14 38.37 0.36
C PHE A 328 -16.86 37.57 1.45
N ILE A 329 -18.15 37.85 1.71
CA ILE A 329 -18.94 37.12 2.70
C ILE A 329 -19.08 35.66 2.29
N SER A 330 -19.51 35.38 1.07
CA SER A 330 -19.68 34.00 0.59
C SER A 330 -18.34 33.25 0.45
N SER A 331 -17.23 33.97 0.17
CA SER A 331 -15.90 33.35 0.10
C SER A 331 -15.40 32.80 1.43
N LEU A 332 -15.89 33.33 2.57
CA LEU A 332 -15.55 32.81 3.91
C LEU A 332 -16.22 31.45 4.19
N ALA A 333 -17.30 31.12 3.51
CA ALA A 333 -18.00 29.84 3.69
C ALA A 333 -17.10 28.65 3.29
N LEU A 334 -16.33 28.78 2.20
CA LEU A 334 -15.48 27.70 1.69
C LEU A 334 -14.39 27.28 2.69
N PRO A 335 -13.48 28.17 3.16
CA PRO A 335 -12.43 27.76 4.09
C PRO A 335 -12.99 27.27 5.42
N THR A 336 -14.10 27.84 5.90
CA THR A 336 -14.73 27.38 7.14
C THR A 336 -15.34 26.00 7.00
N SER A 337 -15.98 25.69 5.85
CA SER A 337 -16.52 24.36 5.55
C SER A 337 -15.40 23.32 5.42
N VAL A 338 -14.31 23.64 4.72
CA VAL A 338 -13.15 22.75 4.58
C VAL A 338 -12.51 22.45 5.94
N ILE A 339 -12.27 23.48 6.76
CA ILE A 339 -11.70 23.30 8.11
C ILE A 339 -12.64 22.47 8.99
N GLY A 340 -13.95 22.73 8.92
CA GLY A 340 -14.96 21.94 9.63
C GLY A 340 -14.96 20.47 9.18
N THR A 341 -14.81 20.22 7.88
CA THR A 341 -14.71 18.85 7.33
C THR A 341 -13.44 18.13 7.81
N LEU A 342 -12.29 18.80 7.79
CA LEU A 342 -11.04 18.23 8.31
C LEU A 342 -11.14 17.92 9.82
N PHE A 343 -11.82 18.77 10.59
CA PHE A 343 -12.10 18.48 12.00
C PHE A 343 -13.00 17.25 12.18
N ALA A 344 -14.05 17.13 11.38
CA ALA A 344 -14.94 15.98 11.44
C ALA A 344 -14.23 14.68 11.02
N MET A 345 -13.39 14.72 9.99
CA MET A 345 -12.52 13.60 9.59
C MET A 345 -11.62 13.16 10.75
N TYR A 346 -10.99 14.11 11.44
CA TYR A 346 -10.19 13.83 12.61
C TYR A 346 -11.00 13.17 13.74
N ALA A 347 -12.20 13.66 14.01
CA ALA A 347 -13.08 13.10 15.04
C ALA A 347 -13.59 11.69 14.70
N MET A 348 -13.70 11.36 13.41
CA MET A 348 -14.06 10.03 12.91
C MET A 348 -12.85 9.07 12.80
N GLY A 349 -11.64 9.53 13.08
CA GLY A 349 -10.41 8.73 12.96
C GLY A 349 -9.95 8.51 11.52
N PHE A 350 -10.39 9.33 10.56
CA PHE A 350 -9.99 9.21 9.15
C PHE A 350 -8.61 9.83 8.93
N SER A 351 -7.88 9.29 7.93
CA SER A 351 -6.62 9.85 7.46
C SER A 351 -6.81 10.74 6.22
N LEU A 352 -5.81 11.57 5.93
CA LEU A 352 -5.69 12.24 4.64
C LEU A 352 -5.05 11.24 3.68
N ASN A 353 -5.87 10.57 2.89
CA ASN A 353 -5.45 9.59 1.90
C ASN A 353 -6.03 9.94 0.52
N GLN A 354 -5.63 9.21 -0.51
CA GLN A 354 -6.06 9.49 -1.89
C GLN A 354 -7.59 9.58 -2.03
N LEU A 355 -8.35 8.73 -1.33
CA LEU A 355 -9.81 8.72 -1.43
C LEU A 355 -10.46 9.89 -0.66
N THR A 356 -10.00 10.18 0.55
CA THR A 356 -10.51 11.33 1.30
C THR A 356 -10.15 12.65 0.64
N LEU A 357 -8.96 12.75 0.04
CA LEU A 357 -8.52 13.91 -0.73
C LEU A 357 -9.35 14.08 -2.01
N LEU A 358 -9.66 12.98 -2.72
CA LEU A 358 -10.55 13.00 -3.87
C LEU A 358 -11.97 13.45 -3.47
N GLY A 359 -12.49 12.91 -2.34
CA GLY A 359 -13.77 13.33 -1.77
C GLY A 359 -13.81 14.82 -1.42
N LEU A 360 -12.74 15.34 -0.79
CA LEU A 360 -12.63 16.74 -0.45
C LEU A 360 -12.55 17.63 -1.69
N SER A 361 -11.76 17.22 -2.70
CA SER A 361 -11.67 17.95 -3.99
C SER A 361 -13.01 18.04 -4.70
N LEU A 362 -13.75 16.93 -4.76
CA LEU A 362 -15.11 16.92 -5.32
C LEU A 362 -16.08 17.78 -4.50
N ALA A 363 -15.98 17.71 -3.17
CA ALA A 363 -16.85 18.47 -2.28
C ALA A 363 -16.70 19.99 -2.46
N ILE A 364 -15.52 20.51 -2.81
CA ILE A 364 -15.27 21.96 -2.94
C ILE A 364 -16.27 22.62 -3.89
N GLY A 365 -16.54 22.00 -5.04
CA GLY A 365 -17.54 22.51 -5.97
C GLY A 365 -18.97 22.51 -5.40
N LEU A 366 -19.28 21.50 -4.57
CA LEU A 366 -20.59 21.36 -3.92
C LEU A 366 -20.76 22.30 -2.71
N LEU A 367 -19.65 22.60 -2.00
CA LEU A 367 -19.68 23.43 -0.78
C LEU A 367 -20.02 24.91 -1.06
N ILE A 368 -19.73 25.40 -2.25
CA ILE A 368 -19.94 26.79 -2.60
C ILE A 368 -21.39 27.04 -3.01
N ASP A 369 -22.05 26.05 -3.60
CA ASP A 369 -23.38 26.19 -4.20
C ASP A 369 -24.43 26.68 -3.18
N ASP A 370 -24.47 26.06 -2.00
CA ASP A 370 -25.40 26.46 -0.93
C ASP A 370 -25.23 27.93 -0.53
N ALA A 371 -24.00 28.39 -0.36
CA ALA A 371 -23.71 29.77 0.03
C ALA A 371 -24.05 30.78 -1.09
N VAL A 372 -23.83 30.38 -2.36
CA VAL A 372 -24.18 31.24 -3.51
C VAL A 372 -25.69 31.47 -3.62
N VAL A 373 -26.48 30.39 -3.49
CA VAL A 373 -27.95 30.47 -3.57
C VAL A 373 -28.53 31.27 -2.42
N VAL A 374 -28.03 31.07 -1.17
CA VAL A 374 -28.45 31.89 -0.02
C VAL A 374 -28.10 33.34 -0.25
N ARG A 375 -26.91 33.63 -0.72
CA ARG A 375 -26.45 34.98 -0.98
C ARG A 375 -27.24 35.69 -2.09
N GLU A 376 -27.56 34.98 -3.17
CA GLU A 376 -28.38 35.51 -4.25
C GLU A 376 -29.76 35.97 -3.73
N SER A 377 -30.44 35.13 -2.95
CA SER A 377 -31.73 35.46 -2.36
C SER A 377 -31.67 36.68 -1.45
N ILE A 378 -30.62 36.76 -0.58
CA ILE A 378 -30.40 37.92 0.27
C ILE A 378 -30.12 39.18 -0.56
N THR A 379 -29.30 39.10 -1.60
CA THR A 379 -28.92 40.22 -2.46
C THR A 379 -30.16 40.78 -3.20
N ARG A 380 -30.99 39.89 -3.73
CA ARG A 380 -32.25 40.27 -4.41
C ARG A 380 -33.17 41.10 -3.50
N ARG A 381 -33.27 40.75 -2.23
CA ARG A 381 -34.05 41.48 -1.23
C ARG A 381 -33.42 42.82 -0.81
N LEU A 382 -32.10 42.88 -0.71
CA LEU A 382 -31.36 44.11 -0.50
C LEU A 382 -31.57 45.11 -1.65
N GLU A 383 -31.61 44.63 -2.90
CA GLU A 383 -31.88 45.42 -4.09
C GLU A 383 -33.35 45.91 -4.16
N ALA A 384 -34.26 45.16 -3.55
CA ALA A 384 -35.66 45.59 -3.35
C ALA A 384 -35.81 46.64 -2.23
N GLY A 385 -34.71 47.04 -1.57
CA GLY A 385 -34.70 48.08 -0.55
C GLY A 385 -34.97 47.62 0.88
N GLN A 386 -34.94 46.31 1.14
CA GLN A 386 -35.13 45.81 2.51
C GLN A 386 -33.90 46.10 3.39
N ASP A 387 -34.12 46.24 4.69
CA ASP A 387 -33.07 46.31 5.69
C ASP A 387 -32.21 45.04 5.70
N PRO A 388 -30.87 45.15 5.87
CA PRO A 388 -29.95 43.99 5.81
C PRO A 388 -30.30 42.83 6.75
N ALA A 389 -30.75 43.11 7.98
CA ALA A 389 -31.15 42.09 8.92
C ALA A 389 -32.41 41.34 8.46
N THR A 390 -33.40 42.07 7.99
CA THR A 390 -34.66 41.53 7.45
C THR A 390 -34.40 40.78 6.14
N ALA A 391 -33.61 41.33 5.22
CA ALA A 391 -33.24 40.69 3.96
C ALA A 391 -32.50 39.37 4.18
N ALA A 392 -31.58 39.32 5.15
CA ALA A 392 -30.84 38.11 5.52
C ALA A 392 -31.76 37.03 6.10
N SER A 393 -32.66 37.40 7.02
CA SER A 393 -33.59 36.45 7.65
C SER A 393 -34.61 35.90 6.67
N GLU A 394 -35.33 36.79 5.95
CA GLU A 394 -36.36 36.37 5.01
C GLU A 394 -35.80 35.72 3.75
N GLY A 395 -34.67 36.24 3.22
CA GLY A 395 -34.00 35.65 2.07
C GLY A 395 -33.55 34.22 2.33
N THR A 396 -32.95 33.96 3.49
CA THR A 396 -32.54 32.60 3.89
C THR A 396 -33.77 31.69 4.08
N ARG A 397 -34.85 32.21 4.70
CA ARG A 397 -36.07 31.42 4.94
C ARG A 397 -36.77 31.01 3.64
N GLU A 398 -36.77 31.89 2.64
CA GLU A 398 -37.40 31.64 1.34
C GLU A 398 -36.84 30.42 0.64
N ILE A 399 -35.52 30.24 0.68
CA ILE A 399 -34.82 29.19 -0.02
C ILE A 399 -34.43 28.00 0.86
N ALA A 400 -34.67 28.09 2.16
CA ALA A 400 -34.19 27.09 3.14
C ALA A 400 -34.62 25.67 2.76
N LEU A 401 -35.89 25.48 2.35
CA LEU A 401 -36.41 24.17 1.96
C LEU A 401 -35.70 23.63 0.70
N ALA A 402 -35.45 24.50 -0.28
CA ALA A 402 -34.78 24.10 -1.53
C ALA A 402 -33.34 23.70 -1.29
N VAL A 403 -32.58 24.49 -0.54
CA VAL A 403 -31.17 24.20 -0.20
C VAL A 403 -31.05 22.95 0.69
N MET A 404 -31.95 22.77 1.67
CA MET A 404 -31.98 21.51 2.45
C MET A 404 -32.28 20.30 1.55
N ALA A 405 -33.24 20.44 0.61
CA ALA A 405 -33.57 19.33 -0.27
C ALA A 405 -32.40 18.93 -1.18
N THR A 406 -31.67 19.90 -1.75
CA THR A 406 -30.45 19.60 -2.55
C THR A 406 -29.35 18.94 -1.72
N THR A 407 -29.07 19.48 -0.55
CA THR A 407 -28.03 18.92 0.35
C THR A 407 -28.40 17.51 0.80
N PHE A 408 -29.67 17.27 1.24
CA PHE A 408 -30.10 15.93 1.64
C PHE A 408 -30.13 14.95 0.46
N THR A 409 -30.37 15.42 -0.75
CA THR A 409 -30.26 14.58 -1.95
C THR A 409 -28.82 14.14 -2.17
N LEU A 410 -27.84 15.03 -2.01
CA LEU A 410 -26.42 14.67 -2.08
C LEU A 410 -26.04 13.65 -0.99
N VAL A 411 -26.47 13.89 0.25
CA VAL A 411 -26.25 12.94 1.36
C VAL A 411 -26.88 11.58 1.05
N ALA A 412 -28.10 11.56 0.49
CA ALA A 412 -28.79 10.33 0.11
C ALA A 412 -28.08 9.55 -1.02
N VAL A 413 -27.25 10.20 -1.82
CA VAL A 413 -26.41 9.56 -2.85
C VAL A 413 -25.11 9.00 -2.24
N PHE A 414 -24.42 9.78 -1.40
CA PHE A 414 -23.08 9.41 -0.91
C PHE A 414 -23.11 8.51 0.34
N VAL A 415 -24.12 8.59 1.19
CA VAL A 415 -24.24 7.72 2.38
C VAL A 415 -24.34 6.24 1.99
N PRO A 416 -25.15 5.79 1.02
CA PRO A 416 -25.15 4.40 0.59
C PRO A 416 -23.79 3.89 0.09
N VAL A 417 -23.00 4.76 -0.56
CA VAL A 417 -21.64 4.42 -0.99
C VAL A 417 -20.74 4.09 0.22
N ALA A 418 -20.89 4.84 1.32
CA ALA A 418 -20.14 4.61 2.55
C ALA A 418 -20.52 3.29 3.27
N PHE A 419 -21.71 2.75 2.98
CA PHE A 419 -22.22 1.51 3.58
C PHE A 419 -22.27 0.33 2.59
N MET A 420 -21.57 0.43 1.47
CA MET A 420 -21.40 -0.70 0.56
C MET A 420 -20.73 -1.87 1.28
N SER A 421 -21.18 -3.09 0.99
CA SER A 421 -20.54 -4.30 1.49
C SER A 421 -19.29 -4.66 0.67
N GLY A 422 -18.40 -5.44 1.27
CA GLY A 422 -17.19 -5.90 0.61
C GLY A 422 -15.98 -4.98 0.83
N ILE A 423 -14.84 -5.40 0.27
CA ILE A 423 -13.57 -4.65 0.34
C ILE A 423 -13.73 -3.27 -0.29
N VAL A 424 -14.41 -3.22 -1.44
CA VAL A 424 -14.72 -1.96 -2.15
C VAL A 424 -15.44 -0.97 -1.23
N GLY A 425 -16.43 -1.44 -0.45
CA GLY A 425 -17.16 -0.61 0.50
C GLY A 425 -16.25 -0.04 1.59
N GLN A 426 -15.28 -0.81 2.09
CA GLN A 426 -14.32 -0.30 3.09
C GLN A 426 -13.48 0.86 2.51
N PHE A 427 -13.01 0.74 1.28
CA PHE A 427 -12.29 1.82 0.60
C PHE A 427 -13.15 3.08 0.42
N PHE A 428 -14.38 2.93 -0.06
CA PHE A 428 -15.25 4.06 -0.34
C PHE A 428 -15.96 4.64 0.89
N ARG A 429 -15.87 3.99 2.04
CA ARG A 429 -16.47 4.48 3.29
C ARG A 429 -16.00 5.87 3.67
N GLU A 430 -14.68 6.07 3.70
CA GLU A 430 -14.10 7.37 4.04
C GLU A 430 -14.44 8.45 3.00
N PHE A 431 -14.44 8.10 1.71
CA PHE A 431 -14.85 8.97 0.62
C PHE A 431 -16.30 9.46 0.77
N GLY A 432 -17.24 8.53 0.90
CA GLY A 432 -18.66 8.84 0.98
C GLY A 432 -19.04 9.65 2.22
N LEU A 433 -18.45 9.29 3.39
CA LEU A 433 -18.68 10.03 4.62
C LEU A 433 -18.02 11.41 4.60
N THR A 434 -16.82 11.56 4.03
CA THR A 434 -16.16 12.86 3.90
C THR A 434 -17.02 13.84 3.10
N ILE A 435 -17.55 13.43 1.95
CA ILE A 435 -18.44 14.29 1.15
C ILE A 435 -19.73 14.59 1.90
N SER A 436 -20.37 13.57 2.48
CA SER A 436 -21.64 13.74 3.21
C SER A 436 -21.52 14.73 4.35
N VAL A 437 -20.45 14.62 5.14
CA VAL A 437 -20.19 15.53 6.25
C VAL A 437 -19.82 16.93 5.74
N ALA A 438 -19.02 17.02 4.66
CA ALA A 438 -18.64 18.30 4.07
C ALA A 438 -19.89 19.11 3.64
N VAL A 439 -20.83 18.49 2.91
CA VAL A 439 -22.04 19.19 2.46
C VAL A 439 -22.99 19.53 3.62
N LEU A 440 -23.08 18.71 4.67
CA LEU A 440 -23.84 19.04 5.87
C LEU A 440 -23.24 20.24 6.63
N ILE A 441 -21.91 20.31 6.73
CA ILE A 441 -21.22 21.46 7.32
C ILE A 441 -21.43 22.71 6.47
N SER A 442 -21.41 22.58 5.12
CA SER A 442 -21.72 23.67 4.20
C SER A 442 -23.13 24.22 4.43
N LEU A 443 -24.11 23.35 4.50
CA LEU A 443 -25.50 23.73 4.82
C LEU A 443 -25.59 24.51 6.12
N PHE A 444 -24.92 24.02 7.18
CA PHE A 444 -24.93 24.69 8.47
C PHE A 444 -24.30 26.08 8.38
N ILE A 445 -23.19 26.23 7.67
CA ILE A 445 -22.50 27.51 7.46
C ILE A 445 -23.33 28.46 6.60
N ALA A 446 -23.95 27.95 5.53
CA ALA A 446 -24.82 28.74 4.66
C ALA A 446 -26.05 29.30 5.40
N PHE A 447 -26.57 28.61 6.41
CA PHE A 447 -27.72 29.05 7.20
C PHE A 447 -27.36 29.84 8.46
N THR A 448 -26.09 29.88 8.84
CA THR A 448 -25.64 30.59 10.05
C THR A 448 -24.67 31.73 9.74
N LEU A 449 -23.52 31.39 9.16
CA LEU A 449 -22.43 32.35 8.93
C LEU A 449 -22.79 33.38 7.85
N ASP A 450 -23.29 32.94 6.69
CA ASP A 450 -23.58 33.84 5.57
C ASP A 450 -24.71 34.83 5.91
N PRO A 451 -25.88 34.43 6.45
CA PRO A 451 -26.91 35.38 6.88
C PRO A 451 -26.42 36.33 7.99
N MET A 452 -25.67 35.83 8.95
CA MET A 452 -25.14 36.64 10.04
C MET A 452 -24.18 37.72 9.53
N LEU A 453 -23.25 37.34 8.63
CA LEU A 453 -22.31 38.29 8.03
C LEU A 453 -23.06 39.26 7.09
N SER A 454 -24.04 38.79 6.38
CA SER A 454 -24.89 39.61 5.51
C SER A 454 -25.66 40.67 6.30
N ALA A 455 -26.28 40.31 7.42
CA ALA A 455 -26.99 41.24 8.27
C ALA A 455 -26.09 42.35 8.84
N ARG A 456 -24.79 42.07 9.03
CA ARG A 456 -23.83 43.02 9.65
C ARG A 456 -23.00 43.83 8.64
N LEU A 457 -22.60 43.19 7.52
CA LEU A 457 -21.64 43.76 6.57
C LEU A 457 -22.30 44.25 5.27
N ALA A 458 -23.49 43.79 4.94
CA ALA A 458 -24.21 44.31 3.77
C ALA A 458 -24.73 45.71 4.01
N LYS A 459 -24.79 46.51 2.95
CA LYS A 459 -25.38 47.84 3.01
C LYS A 459 -26.83 47.80 2.50
N ALA A 460 -27.71 48.49 3.21
CA ALA A 460 -29.04 48.76 2.68
C ALA A 460 -28.91 49.57 1.38
N ARG A 461 -29.63 49.16 0.36
CA ARG A 461 -29.69 49.84 -0.96
C ARG A 461 -30.98 50.57 -1.11
N ARG A 462 -30.95 51.74 -1.75
CA ARG A 462 -32.18 52.42 -2.12
C ARG A 462 -32.76 51.84 -3.42
N PRO A 463 -34.07 51.67 -3.55
CA PRO A 463 -34.65 51.21 -4.77
C PRO A 463 -34.23 52.08 -5.96
N GLY A 464 -33.58 51.49 -6.96
CA GLY A 464 -33.09 52.23 -8.14
C GLY A 464 -31.63 52.70 -8.11
N GLU A 465 -30.89 52.49 -7.03
CA GLU A 465 -29.43 52.72 -7.05
C GLU A 465 -28.72 51.64 -7.90
N ALA A 466 -27.99 52.10 -8.91
CA ALA A 466 -27.20 51.22 -9.76
C ALA A 466 -26.15 50.47 -8.92
N HIS A 467 -25.83 49.23 -9.32
CA HIS A 467 -24.78 48.42 -8.71
C HIS A 467 -23.48 49.24 -8.53
N GLU A 468 -22.79 49.06 -7.41
CA GLU A 468 -21.49 49.73 -7.10
C GLU A 468 -20.43 49.54 -8.20
N ALA A 469 -20.55 48.49 -8.99
CA ALA A 469 -19.65 48.26 -10.12
C ALA A 469 -20.11 49.10 -11.35
N SER A 470 -19.82 50.39 -11.31
CA SER A 470 -19.95 51.28 -12.46
C SER A 470 -18.60 51.37 -13.16
N GLY A 471 -18.45 50.60 -14.25
CA GLY A 471 -17.25 50.61 -15.08
C GLY A 471 -17.46 49.87 -16.41
N PRO A 472 -16.63 50.11 -17.42
CA PRO A 472 -16.84 49.54 -18.75
C PRO A 472 -16.82 48.00 -18.73
N VAL A 473 -16.15 47.38 -17.78
CA VAL A 473 -16.13 45.91 -17.61
C VAL A 473 -17.45 45.40 -17.04
N ALA A 474 -17.99 46.01 -15.98
CA ALA A 474 -19.26 45.61 -15.40
C ALA A 474 -20.42 45.76 -16.39
N THR A 475 -20.41 46.83 -17.21
CA THR A 475 -21.41 47.06 -18.27
C THR A 475 -21.34 45.95 -19.34
N ARG A 476 -20.14 45.50 -19.73
CA ARG A 476 -20.00 44.40 -20.70
C ARG A 476 -20.45 43.05 -20.11
N ILE A 477 -20.15 42.78 -18.85
CA ILE A 477 -20.57 41.56 -18.16
C ILE A 477 -22.10 41.54 -18.08
N ARG A 478 -22.77 42.64 -17.71
CA ARG A 478 -24.23 42.74 -17.70
C ARG A 478 -24.83 42.52 -19.09
N ALA A 479 -24.28 43.19 -20.11
CA ALA A 479 -24.76 43.01 -21.48
C ALA A 479 -24.64 41.53 -21.95
N PHE A 480 -23.62 40.84 -21.50
CA PHE A 480 -23.46 39.41 -21.73
C PHE A 480 -24.57 38.58 -21.02
N PHE A 481 -24.82 38.85 -19.73
CA PHE A 481 -25.90 38.15 -19.01
C PHE A 481 -27.28 38.47 -19.58
N ASP A 482 -27.57 39.74 -19.91
CA ASP A 482 -28.83 40.14 -20.55
C ASP A 482 -29.03 39.47 -21.93
N ALA A 483 -27.92 39.25 -22.66
CA ALA A 483 -27.98 38.52 -23.93
C ALA A 483 -28.25 37.02 -23.68
N ASN A 484 -27.60 36.43 -22.68
CA ASN A 484 -27.81 35.03 -22.29
C ASN A 484 -29.25 34.79 -21.81
N ASP A 485 -29.79 35.68 -20.98
CA ASP A 485 -31.18 35.60 -20.51
C ASP A 485 -32.19 35.66 -21.68
N ARG A 486 -31.92 36.49 -22.67
CA ARG A 486 -32.75 36.54 -23.89
C ARG A 486 -32.67 35.24 -24.70
N ILE A 487 -31.49 34.65 -24.82
CA ILE A 487 -31.32 33.37 -25.51
C ILE A 487 -32.03 32.27 -24.72
N TYR A 488 -31.84 32.24 -23.40
CA TYR A 488 -32.50 31.26 -22.52
C TYR A 488 -34.03 31.36 -22.62
N ALA A 489 -34.59 32.57 -22.50
CA ALA A 489 -36.01 32.78 -22.60
C ALA A 489 -36.60 32.30 -23.94
N ARG A 490 -35.88 32.56 -25.07
CA ARG A 490 -36.29 32.06 -26.39
C ARG A 490 -36.22 30.53 -26.48
N THR A 491 -35.17 29.96 -25.95
CA THR A 491 -34.98 28.50 -25.93
C THR A 491 -36.07 27.83 -25.09
N LEU A 492 -36.35 28.39 -23.91
CA LEU A 492 -37.39 27.90 -23.02
C LEU A 492 -38.78 27.97 -23.67
N ASP A 493 -39.11 29.10 -24.33
CA ASP A 493 -40.36 29.25 -25.05
C ASP A 493 -40.49 28.23 -26.19
N TRP A 494 -39.39 27.98 -26.93
CA TRP A 494 -39.36 26.97 -27.98
C TRP A 494 -39.56 25.56 -27.42
N VAL A 495 -38.84 25.19 -26.33
CA VAL A 495 -38.96 23.90 -25.64
C VAL A 495 -40.38 23.68 -25.12
N LEU A 496 -40.98 24.69 -24.51
CA LEU A 496 -42.35 24.61 -23.98
C LEU A 496 -43.42 24.49 -25.09
N ARG A 497 -43.14 25.03 -26.28
CA ARG A 497 -44.04 24.87 -27.46
C ARG A 497 -43.86 23.49 -28.11
N HIS A 498 -42.68 22.89 -28.04
CA HIS A 498 -42.36 21.61 -28.69
C HIS A 498 -42.11 20.48 -27.68
N LYS A 499 -42.98 20.32 -26.68
CA LYS A 499 -42.83 19.39 -25.54
C LYS A 499 -42.52 17.96 -25.98
N VAL A 500 -43.23 17.44 -26.97
CA VAL A 500 -43.05 16.07 -27.46
C VAL A 500 -41.71 15.89 -28.13
N LEU A 501 -41.29 16.85 -28.96
CA LEU A 501 -39.97 16.80 -29.62
C LEU A 501 -38.85 16.87 -28.61
N THR A 502 -38.97 17.74 -27.61
CA THR A 502 -38.01 17.88 -26.52
C THR A 502 -37.92 16.59 -25.70
N ALA A 503 -39.05 16.00 -25.31
CA ALA A 503 -39.08 14.74 -24.59
C ALA A 503 -38.47 13.59 -25.41
N ALA A 504 -38.79 13.52 -26.71
CA ALA A 504 -38.24 12.52 -27.61
C ALA A 504 -36.72 12.69 -27.77
N ALA A 505 -36.22 13.92 -27.94
CA ALA A 505 -34.77 14.20 -28.03
C ALA A 505 -34.03 13.84 -26.74
N ALA A 506 -34.59 14.20 -25.58
CA ALA A 506 -34.04 13.86 -24.27
C ALA A 506 -34.00 12.33 -24.06
N THR A 507 -35.06 11.61 -24.42
CA THR A 507 -35.11 10.15 -24.32
C THR A 507 -34.10 9.50 -25.27
N LEU A 508 -33.99 9.97 -26.51
CA LEU A 508 -33.04 9.49 -27.49
C LEU A 508 -31.58 9.66 -27.01
N LEU A 509 -31.28 10.84 -26.46
CA LEU A 509 -29.97 11.15 -25.89
C LEU A 509 -29.69 10.24 -24.70
N PHE A 510 -30.66 10.02 -23.83
CA PHE A 510 -30.53 9.12 -22.67
C PHE A 510 -30.27 7.66 -23.10
N VAL A 511 -31.10 7.14 -24.02
CA VAL A 511 -30.93 5.78 -24.55
C VAL A 511 -29.58 5.63 -25.29
N GLY A 512 -29.22 6.64 -26.09
CA GLY A 512 -27.94 6.69 -26.78
C GLY A 512 -26.74 6.68 -25.80
N SER A 513 -26.83 7.43 -24.70
CA SER A 513 -25.79 7.45 -23.66
C SER A 513 -25.64 6.10 -22.96
N LEU A 514 -26.71 5.35 -22.73
CA LEU A 514 -26.65 3.99 -22.19
C LEU A 514 -25.91 3.03 -23.14
N GLY A 515 -26.12 3.18 -24.45
CA GLY A 515 -25.39 2.40 -25.46
C GLY A 515 -23.88 2.70 -25.42
N VAL A 516 -23.49 3.96 -25.29
CA VAL A 516 -22.07 4.37 -25.15
C VAL A 516 -21.50 3.87 -23.82
N ALA A 517 -22.26 3.97 -22.73
CA ALA A 517 -21.83 3.49 -21.42
C ALA A 517 -21.52 1.98 -21.42
N GLY A 518 -22.28 1.18 -22.18
CA GLY A 518 -22.01 -0.25 -22.35
C GLY A 518 -20.74 -0.59 -23.13
N ALA A 519 -20.21 0.36 -23.91
CA ALA A 519 -18.96 0.22 -24.68
C ALA A 519 -17.72 0.72 -23.90
N LEU A 520 -17.91 1.40 -22.76
CA LEU A 520 -16.82 1.85 -21.91
C LEU A 520 -16.30 0.68 -21.06
N GLY A 521 -14.98 0.49 -21.03
CA GLY A 521 -14.32 -0.39 -20.08
C GLY A 521 -14.52 0.09 -18.64
N SER A 522 -14.52 -0.83 -17.68
CA SER A 522 -14.59 -0.50 -16.26
C SER A 522 -13.33 -1.01 -15.56
N GLU A 523 -12.67 -0.13 -14.86
CA GLU A 523 -11.53 -0.43 -13.98
C GLU A 523 -11.85 0.02 -12.56
N PHE A 524 -11.39 -0.73 -11.56
CA PHE A 524 -11.63 -0.39 -10.16
C PHE A 524 -10.81 0.83 -9.73
N LEU A 525 -9.52 0.83 -10.09
CA LEU A 525 -8.60 1.96 -9.93
C LEU A 525 -7.88 2.17 -11.25
N PRO A 526 -7.86 3.40 -11.77
CA PRO A 526 -7.14 3.67 -13.01
C PRO A 526 -5.62 3.46 -12.80
N ASN A 527 -4.97 2.96 -13.82
CA ASN A 527 -3.52 2.85 -13.83
C ASN A 527 -2.90 4.25 -13.81
N GLU A 528 -2.15 4.54 -12.76
CA GLU A 528 -1.40 5.78 -12.60
C GLU A 528 0.06 5.56 -12.96
N ASP A 529 0.60 6.43 -13.80
CA ASP A 529 2.04 6.48 -14.05
C ASP A 529 2.78 7.00 -12.81
N ARG A 530 3.32 6.06 -12.01
CA ARG A 530 4.07 6.33 -10.79
C ARG A 530 5.58 6.42 -11.01
N ASN A 531 6.01 6.53 -12.26
CA ASN A 531 7.42 6.49 -12.65
C ASN A 531 8.13 5.18 -12.21
N GLN A 532 7.39 4.11 -12.04
CA GLN A 532 7.91 2.80 -11.62
C GLN A 532 7.23 1.68 -12.40
N LEU A 533 8.00 0.66 -12.74
CA LEU A 533 7.52 -0.57 -13.36
C LEU A 533 8.00 -1.77 -12.55
N VAL A 534 7.21 -2.83 -12.50
CA VAL A 534 7.57 -4.12 -11.92
C VAL A 534 7.78 -5.13 -13.02
N VAL A 535 8.90 -5.84 -12.94
CA VAL A 535 9.22 -6.94 -13.86
C VAL A 535 9.36 -8.21 -13.03
N ASN A 536 8.55 -9.20 -13.36
CA ASN A 536 8.63 -10.53 -12.76
C ASN A 536 9.15 -11.51 -13.81
N LEU A 537 10.18 -12.26 -13.45
CA LEU A 537 10.79 -13.28 -14.30
C LEU A 537 10.70 -14.63 -13.60
N GLU A 538 10.38 -15.67 -14.36
CA GLU A 538 10.40 -17.04 -13.90
C GLU A 538 11.23 -17.89 -14.83
N TYR A 539 12.21 -18.60 -14.27
CA TYR A 539 13.06 -19.56 -14.96
C TYR A 539 12.54 -20.99 -14.75
N PRO A 540 12.89 -21.95 -15.62
CA PRO A 540 12.44 -23.33 -15.50
C PRO A 540 12.85 -23.98 -14.18
N PRO A 541 12.08 -25.00 -13.73
CA PRO A 541 12.46 -25.83 -12.59
C PRO A 541 13.87 -26.41 -12.76
N GLY A 542 14.65 -26.42 -11.66
CA GLY A 542 16.04 -26.88 -11.65
C GLY A 542 17.07 -25.82 -12.04
N THR A 543 16.66 -24.58 -12.34
CA THR A 543 17.58 -23.46 -12.57
C THR A 543 18.28 -23.08 -11.25
N SER A 544 19.60 -23.02 -11.26
CA SER A 544 20.39 -22.62 -10.09
C SER A 544 20.45 -21.10 -9.91
N LEU A 545 20.66 -20.63 -8.67
CA LEU A 545 20.80 -19.21 -8.37
C LEU A 545 21.88 -18.49 -9.20
N PRO A 546 23.09 -19.07 -9.41
CA PRO A 546 24.07 -18.45 -10.29
C PRO A 546 23.58 -18.26 -11.73
N THR A 547 22.81 -19.23 -12.25
CA THR A 547 22.25 -19.14 -13.60
C THR A 547 21.18 -18.06 -13.68
N SER A 548 20.21 -18.05 -12.77
CA SER A 548 19.16 -17.00 -12.69
C SER A 548 19.80 -15.63 -12.53
N SER A 549 20.80 -15.51 -11.68
CA SER A 549 21.52 -14.26 -11.41
C SER A 549 22.29 -13.76 -12.64
N ALA A 550 23.01 -14.63 -13.35
CA ALA A 550 23.76 -14.24 -14.55
C ALA A 550 22.83 -13.81 -15.69
N ARG A 551 21.73 -14.56 -15.91
CA ARG A 551 20.72 -14.24 -16.94
C ARG A 551 19.99 -12.94 -16.61
N SER A 552 19.48 -12.80 -15.40
CA SER A 552 18.86 -11.57 -14.91
C SER A 552 19.79 -10.37 -15.09
N GLY A 553 21.08 -10.50 -14.71
CA GLY A 553 22.06 -9.41 -14.82
C GLY A 553 22.31 -8.93 -16.25
N ALA A 554 22.30 -9.84 -17.23
CA ALA A 554 22.41 -9.47 -18.63
C ALA A 554 21.21 -8.65 -19.13
N LEU A 555 20.00 -9.05 -18.71
CA LEU A 555 18.76 -8.33 -19.04
C LEU A 555 18.65 -7.00 -18.29
N GLU A 556 19.01 -6.97 -16.99
CA GLU A 556 19.08 -5.74 -16.18
C GLU A 556 19.96 -4.68 -16.82
N LYS A 557 21.14 -5.09 -17.35
CA LYS A 557 22.05 -4.18 -18.05
C LYS A 557 21.38 -3.55 -19.28
N ALA A 558 20.70 -4.38 -20.09
CA ALA A 558 20.01 -3.89 -21.28
C ALA A 558 18.84 -2.94 -20.95
N VAL A 559 18.11 -3.20 -19.88
CA VAL A 559 17.02 -2.31 -19.42
C VAL A 559 17.57 -1.00 -18.88
N ARG A 560 18.66 -1.03 -18.11
CA ARG A 560 19.32 0.16 -17.57
C ARG A 560 19.88 1.09 -18.64
N GLU A 561 20.26 0.55 -19.79
CA GLU A 561 20.75 1.34 -20.93
C GLU A 561 19.64 2.07 -21.69
N LEU A 562 18.36 1.81 -21.38
CA LEU A 562 17.24 2.55 -21.97
C LEU A 562 17.23 4.02 -21.48
N PRO A 563 17.15 5.00 -22.41
CA PRO A 563 17.00 6.39 -22.01
C PRO A 563 15.76 6.58 -21.14
N GLY A 564 15.87 7.31 -20.03
CA GLY A 564 14.75 7.54 -19.11
C GLY A 564 14.59 6.50 -18.00
N VAL A 565 15.39 5.45 -17.95
CA VAL A 565 15.52 4.57 -16.78
C VAL A 565 16.48 5.22 -15.78
N ALA A 566 15.98 5.52 -14.58
CA ALA A 566 16.76 6.15 -13.51
C ALA A 566 17.51 5.11 -12.66
N ALA A 567 16.86 4.00 -12.36
CA ALA A 567 17.44 2.91 -11.57
C ALA A 567 16.73 1.58 -11.84
N VAL A 568 17.49 0.49 -11.70
CA VAL A 568 16.95 -0.88 -11.70
C VAL A 568 17.33 -1.54 -10.37
N TYR A 569 16.34 -1.94 -9.63
CA TYR A 569 16.45 -2.72 -8.40
C TYR A 569 15.97 -4.13 -8.68
N ALA A 570 16.81 -5.12 -8.45
CA ALA A 570 16.52 -6.52 -8.74
C ALA A 570 16.71 -7.39 -7.50
N VAL A 571 15.72 -8.22 -7.22
CA VAL A 571 15.77 -9.29 -6.23
C VAL A 571 15.70 -10.60 -6.98
N ILE A 572 16.74 -11.39 -6.93
CA ILE A 572 16.85 -12.73 -7.52
C ILE A 572 16.70 -13.72 -6.39
N GLY A 573 15.79 -14.70 -6.53
CA GLY A 573 15.45 -15.63 -5.46
C GLY A 573 14.54 -15.01 -4.39
N PRO A 574 13.49 -14.22 -4.73
CA PRO A 574 12.56 -13.72 -3.74
C PRO A 574 11.90 -14.89 -3.01
N SER A 575 11.77 -14.78 -1.67
CA SER A 575 11.27 -15.86 -0.82
C SER A 575 12.05 -17.18 -0.97
N GLU A 576 13.36 -17.09 -1.23
CA GLU A 576 14.29 -18.21 -1.43
C GLU A 576 14.01 -19.11 -2.66
N ASP A 577 13.04 -18.75 -3.52
CA ASP A 577 12.82 -19.44 -4.80
C ASP A 577 13.79 -18.90 -5.87
N VAL A 578 14.90 -19.59 -6.03
CA VAL A 578 16.01 -19.20 -6.91
C VAL A 578 15.65 -19.10 -8.40
N ARG A 579 14.49 -19.62 -8.80
CA ARG A 579 13.97 -19.54 -10.18
C ARG A 579 13.31 -18.21 -10.47
N LEU A 580 12.94 -17.46 -9.44
CA LEU A 580 12.22 -16.20 -9.59
C LEU A 580 13.21 -15.03 -9.56
N ALA A 581 12.91 -14.01 -10.35
CA ALA A 581 13.53 -12.70 -10.18
C ALA A 581 12.44 -11.61 -10.29
N ARG A 582 12.50 -10.64 -9.39
CA ARG A 582 11.60 -9.49 -9.39
C ARG A 582 12.42 -8.23 -9.46
N TRP A 583 12.10 -7.38 -10.42
CA TRP A 583 12.74 -6.07 -10.53
C TRP A 583 11.74 -4.95 -10.31
N ARG A 584 12.25 -3.86 -9.80
CA ARG A 584 11.62 -2.54 -9.89
C ARG A 584 12.47 -1.66 -10.78
N VAL A 585 11.86 -1.13 -11.82
CA VAL A 585 12.49 -0.21 -12.75
C VAL A 585 11.95 1.18 -12.46
N ASN A 586 12.79 2.05 -11.91
CA ASN A 586 12.43 3.43 -11.65
C ASN A 586 12.71 4.25 -12.91
N LEU A 587 11.72 4.95 -13.41
CA LEU A 587 11.81 5.86 -14.52
C LEU A 587 12.06 7.29 -14.03
N VAL A 588 12.63 8.13 -14.86
CA VAL A 588 12.66 9.59 -14.61
C VAL A 588 11.23 10.14 -14.59
N ASP A 589 11.04 11.30 -13.96
CA ASP A 589 9.72 11.91 -13.83
C ASP A 589 8.99 12.00 -15.18
N LYS A 590 7.67 11.74 -15.16
CA LYS A 590 6.82 11.75 -16.36
C LYS A 590 6.90 13.05 -17.18
N ASN A 591 7.16 14.18 -16.51
CA ASN A 591 7.32 15.47 -17.18
C ASN A 591 8.72 15.68 -17.80
N ALA A 592 9.71 14.88 -17.41
CA ALA A 592 11.08 14.93 -17.91
C ALA A 592 11.38 13.88 -18.99
N ARG A 593 10.44 12.99 -19.31
CA ARG A 593 10.56 11.95 -20.35
C ARG A 593 9.62 12.19 -21.51
N ALA A 594 10.06 11.78 -22.69
CA ALA A 594 9.29 11.95 -23.93
C ALA A 594 8.24 10.84 -24.16
N GLU A 595 8.38 9.69 -23.49
CA GLU A 595 7.59 8.49 -23.72
C GLU A 595 6.77 8.12 -22.49
N SER A 596 5.62 7.50 -22.72
CA SER A 596 4.75 6.98 -21.65
C SER A 596 5.36 5.72 -21.00
N ASP A 597 4.92 5.39 -19.81
CA ASP A 597 5.24 4.14 -19.11
C ASP A 597 4.89 2.90 -19.96
N GLU A 598 3.79 2.93 -20.73
CA GLU A 598 3.40 1.82 -21.62
C GLU A 598 4.43 1.58 -22.71
N ALA A 599 5.03 2.64 -23.26
CA ALA A 599 6.11 2.51 -24.24
C ALA A 599 7.35 1.83 -23.63
N TYR A 600 7.66 2.13 -22.36
CA TYR A 600 8.74 1.44 -21.63
C TYR A 600 8.40 -0.02 -21.34
N LYS A 601 7.15 -0.33 -20.98
CA LYS A 601 6.71 -1.73 -20.80
C LYS A 601 6.95 -2.54 -22.08
N GLU A 602 6.58 -2.01 -23.26
CA GLU A 602 6.81 -2.67 -24.54
C GLU A 602 8.31 -2.86 -24.86
N LYS A 603 9.14 -1.85 -24.62
CA LYS A 603 10.59 -1.96 -24.82
C LYS A 603 11.21 -3.02 -23.90
N ILE A 604 10.80 -3.05 -22.63
CA ILE A 604 11.28 -4.03 -21.67
C ILE A 604 10.81 -5.43 -22.08
N ARG A 605 9.54 -5.63 -22.47
CA ARG A 605 9.02 -6.89 -23.00
C ARG A 605 9.85 -7.38 -24.19
N ALA A 606 10.19 -6.49 -25.12
CA ALA A 606 11.04 -6.82 -26.28
C ALA A 606 12.47 -7.21 -25.90
N ILE A 607 13.02 -6.68 -24.80
CA ILE A 607 14.33 -7.09 -24.27
C ILE A 607 14.21 -8.48 -23.63
N LEU A 608 13.19 -8.71 -22.81
CA LEU A 608 12.97 -9.98 -22.10
C LEU A 608 12.73 -11.13 -23.07
N ALA A 609 12.02 -10.91 -24.17
CA ALA A 609 11.74 -11.90 -25.20
C ALA A 609 13.01 -12.47 -25.89
N LYS A 610 14.17 -11.82 -25.70
CA LYS A 610 15.44 -12.33 -26.25
C LYS A 610 16.03 -13.49 -25.42
N ASP A 611 15.63 -13.63 -24.15
CA ASP A 611 16.08 -14.73 -23.31
C ASP A 611 15.14 -15.94 -23.46
N ARG A 612 15.60 -16.93 -24.23
CA ARG A 612 14.84 -18.18 -24.49
C ARG A 612 14.75 -19.11 -23.28
N LEU A 613 15.48 -18.84 -22.20
CA LEU A 613 15.42 -19.66 -21.00
C LEU A 613 14.27 -19.22 -20.07
N LEU A 614 13.74 -18.02 -20.24
CA LEU A 614 12.59 -17.57 -19.42
C LEU A 614 11.36 -18.44 -19.71
N LEU A 615 10.78 -19.00 -18.65
CA LEU A 615 9.50 -19.69 -18.72
C LEU A 615 8.36 -18.69 -18.85
N THR A 616 8.37 -17.67 -17.98
CA THR A 616 7.42 -16.56 -18.03
C THR A 616 8.11 -15.23 -17.73
N SER A 617 7.59 -14.15 -18.29
CA SER A 617 7.99 -12.81 -17.96
C SER A 617 6.78 -11.87 -17.98
N ALA A 618 6.64 -11.04 -16.97
CA ALA A 618 5.59 -10.04 -16.87
C ALA A 618 6.17 -8.68 -16.60
N VAL A 619 5.68 -7.65 -17.30
CA VAL A 619 6.01 -6.25 -17.07
C VAL A 619 4.70 -5.53 -16.81
N SER A 620 4.56 -4.97 -15.62
CA SER A 620 3.33 -4.33 -15.13
C SER A 620 3.66 -3.05 -14.37
N ASP A 621 2.62 -2.27 -14.09
CA ASP A 621 2.71 -1.22 -13.08
C ASP A 621 2.88 -1.83 -11.69
N PRO A 622 3.44 -1.08 -10.73
CA PRO A 622 3.43 -1.51 -9.35
C PRO A 622 2.00 -1.80 -8.90
N PRO A 623 1.73 -2.95 -8.27
CA PRO A 623 0.40 -3.26 -7.82
C PRO A 623 -0.10 -2.16 -6.89
N THR A 624 -1.35 -1.77 -7.03
CA THR A 624 -1.98 -0.75 -6.20
C THR A 624 -1.98 -1.17 -4.72
N LEU A 625 -2.09 -2.48 -4.49
CA LEU A 625 -2.04 -3.10 -3.17
C LEU A 625 -0.95 -4.18 -3.21
N GLU A 626 0.24 -3.84 -2.73
CA GLU A 626 1.32 -4.80 -2.62
C GLU A 626 0.97 -5.92 -1.63
N GLY A 627 1.27 -7.16 -2.00
CA GLY A 627 1.09 -8.33 -1.15
C GLY A 627 -0.21 -9.12 -1.34
N LEU A 628 -1.20 -8.62 -2.09
CA LEU A 628 -2.32 -9.45 -2.55
C LEU A 628 -1.93 -10.39 -3.71
N GLY A 629 -0.64 -10.42 -4.04
CA GLY A 629 -0.07 -11.13 -5.18
C GLY A 629 -0.15 -10.31 -6.46
N ASP A 630 0.84 -10.48 -7.34
CA ASP A 630 0.78 -9.96 -8.71
C ASP A 630 -0.21 -10.85 -9.50
N TRP A 631 -1.50 -10.68 -9.23
CA TRP A 631 -2.53 -11.40 -9.95
C TRP A 631 -2.61 -10.85 -11.37
N PRO A 632 -2.46 -11.69 -12.39
CA PRO A 632 -2.66 -11.23 -13.75
C PRO A 632 -4.09 -10.73 -13.93
N PRO A 633 -4.33 -9.76 -14.84
CA PRO A 633 -5.67 -9.19 -15.09
C PRO A 633 -6.73 -10.26 -15.38
N ILE A 634 -6.30 -11.38 -15.97
CA ILE A 634 -7.13 -12.55 -16.22
C ILE A 634 -6.44 -13.76 -15.59
N LEU A 635 -7.08 -14.33 -14.59
CA LEU A 635 -6.66 -15.58 -13.95
C LEU A 635 -7.71 -16.66 -14.21
N MET A 636 -7.34 -17.65 -15.03
CA MET A 636 -8.17 -18.85 -15.22
C MET A 636 -7.62 -19.98 -14.36
N ARG A 637 -8.47 -20.59 -13.54
CA ARG A 637 -8.11 -21.74 -12.72
C ARG A 637 -8.74 -22.99 -13.27
N VAL A 638 -7.91 -23.93 -13.71
CA VAL A 638 -8.33 -25.27 -14.11
C VAL A 638 -8.30 -26.17 -12.88
N VAL A 639 -9.40 -26.82 -12.56
CA VAL A 639 -9.53 -27.64 -11.34
C VAL A 639 -9.74 -29.10 -11.75
N GLY A 640 -8.99 -30.01 -11.13
CA GLY A 640 -9.07 -31.44 -11.36
C GLY A 640 -8.23 -32.21 -10.35
N ARG A 641 -8.27 -33.53 -10.42
CA ARG A 641 -7.55 -34.44 -9.52
C ARG A 641 -6.23 -34.97 -10.08
N ASP A 642 -6.02 -34.83 -11.38
CA ASP A 642 -4.88 -35.39 -12.11
C ASP A 642 -4.08 -34.28 -12.74
N PHE A 643 -2.83 -34.13 -12.32
CA PHE A 643 -1.93 -33.04 -12.77
C PHE A 643 -1.58 -33.13 -14.26
N ASP A 644 -1.47 -34.33 -14.82
CA ASP A 644 -1.13 -34.49 -16.25
C ASP A 644 -2.30 -34.06 -17.13
N VAL A 645 -3.52 -34.39 -16.72
CA VAL A 645 -4.75 -33.91 -17.36
C VAL A 645 -4.88 -32.40 -17.23
N LEU A 646 -4.65 -31.86 -16.03
CA LEU A 646 -4.72 -30.41 -15.79
C LEU A 646 -3.71 -29.63 -16.64
N ARG A 647 -2.47 -30.13 -16.74
CA ARG A 647 -1.42 -29.53 -17.57
C ARG A 647 -1.79 -29.51 -19.04
N LYS A 648 -2.33 -30.61 -19.53
CA LYS A 648 -2.77 -30.75 -20.92
C LYS A 648 -3.92 -29.80 -21.25
N GLU A 649 -4.92 -29.72 -20.38
CA GLU A 649 -6.07 -28.83 -20.59
C GLU A 649 -5.70 -27.36 -20.41
N ALA A 650 -4.80 -27.02 -19.47
CA ALA A 650 -4.28 -25.66 -19.32
C ALA A 650 -3.50 -25.23 -20.57
N ALA A 651 -2.63 -26.09 -21.12
CA ALA A 651 -1.92 -25.79 -22.36
C ALA A 651 -2.88 -25.54 -23.52
N ARG A 652 -3.93 -26.35 -23.62
CA ARG A 652 -4.96 -26.21 -24.65
C ARG A 652 -5.76 -24.90 -24.52
N MET A 653 -6.00 -24.44 -23.30
CA MET A 653 -6.67 -23.16 -23.06
C MET A 653 -5.82 -21.94 -23.42
N ILE A 654 -4.48 -22.07 -23.36
CA ILE A 654 -3.54 -20.99 -23.75
C ILE A 654 -3.48 -20.85 -25.28
N GLU A 655 -3.75 -21.93 -26.03
CA GLU A 655 -3.76 -21.91 -27.52
C GLU A 655 -5.04 -21.29 -28.12
N VAL A 656 -6.10 -21.13 -27.34
CA VAL A 656 -7.38 -20.53 -27.75
C VAL A 656 -7.41 -19.03 -27.36
#